data_2a94628b072c19c1b756b6b90cd87128
#
_entry.id   2a94628b072c19c1b756b6b90cd87128
#
_cell.length_a   1.000
_cell.length_b   1.000
_cell.length_c   1.000
_cell.angle_alpha   90.00
_cell.angle_beta   90.00
_cell.angle_gamma   90.00
#
_symmetry.space_group_name_H-M   'P 1'
#
loop_
_entity.id
_entity.type
_entity.pdbx_description
1 polymer ?
#
loop_
_entity_poly.entity_id
_entity_poly.type
_entity_poly.pdbx_seq_one_letter_code
_entity_poly.pdbx_strand_id
1 'polypeptide(L)'
;MVDAQYAPLTATLVRTLTDKLYEKRKAAALDIEKQVRDLLQANRLSQLEKLLAVLSGLTTAQNAHARKGGLIGLAAAAIALGKNTADYTTQLIEPVLTCFSDPDPRVRYYACESLYNIVKICRSSALSHFDELFDTLWRLSADTDLNVRSGAELLDRLLKDIVLATNSFEISTLMLLVRDRIYSQNSSNRRFIVSWLSALLTAPELSISRYLPEVLDGLFQMLGDSQPGVRDATEAVLGQFLERMHNQKDNDRAELNDMINVLIVHACTEESTLTRMTALIWLNRFLKMHSVELLQYLSSFLTAVLPCLSDSQLKAKEINTHLMELLSENANIEYDAVIKVLLKHIKHEFRDTRMAVLNWISRMHITAPAKLFSYMDRVFPVLLSLLSDTCDDVLLLDLQLLSDICEGKNTSGVELQELNLDEHTLKQLSGISPYLVKFTSSLLAMFRSDTALLNDRGVLIVRQLCILLGSGSIYRCLSVLLLKDSDTEFVSQMVALLNGILLTSSELFELRNQLRTLESEDSVNLFESLYRTWAFQPIALLALCVLSQNYEHASVLARHLWKVDVTVDVLIEIDRLVQLIESPILSYVRLDLLDAKHQRPLTAVLSALLMILPQTDAFNTLHKRIQCIPSVIVHEEEKESQLNAKVDFKPLLQHFLRILGQQQEVLRRKHRQMLNSTN
;
A
#
# COMPACT_ATOMS: atom_id res chain seq x y z
N MET A 1 -54.61 8.59 -64.25
CA MET A 1 -53.37 9.26 -63.75
C MET A 1 -52.76 8.61 -62.50
N VAL A 2 -53.49 7.93 -61.61
CA VAL A 2 -52.95 7.27 -60.39
C VAL A 2 -52.07 6.06 -60.68
N ASP A 3 -52.33 5.30 -61.77
CA ASP A 3 -51.56 4.12 -62.12
C ASP A 3 -50.15 4.45 -62.67
N ALA A 4 -49.94 5.64 -63.24
CA ALA A 4 -48.66 6.04 -63.78
C ALA A 4 -47.62 6.40 -62.67
N GLN A 5 -48.09 6.75 -61.47
CA GLN A 5 -47.26 7.15 -60.36
C GLN A 5 -46.53 5.96 -59.76
N TYR A 6 -47.07 4.77 -59.78
CA TYR A 6 -46.51 3.57 -59.14
C TYR A 6 -45.92 2.55 -60.14
N ALA A 7 -45.90 2.92 -61.44
CA ALA A 7 -45.35 2.00 -62.44
C ALA A 7 -43.93 1.58 -62.14
N PRO A 8 -43.57 0.27 -62.20
CA PRO A 8 -44.28 -0.85 -62.78
C PRO A 8 -45.32 -1.55 -61.87
N LEU A 9 -45.47 -1.12 -60.59
CA LEU A 9 -46.48 -1.68 -59.68
C LEU A 9 -47.86 -1.17 -60.02
N THR A 10 -48.91 -2.02 -59.89
CA THR A 10 -50.29 -1.62 -60.05
C THR A 10 -50.84 -0.87 -58.83
N ALA A 11 -51.72 0.10 -59.00
CA ALA A 11 -52.29 0.82 -57.87
C ALA A 11 -53.10 -0.10 -56.93
N THR A 12 -53.64 -1.20 -57.40
CA THR A 12 -54.27 -2.23 -56.57
C THR A 12 -53.31 -2.95 -55.69
N LEU A 13 -52.13 -3.32 -56.21
CA LEU A 13 -51.09 -3.97 -55.46
C LEU A 13 -50.50 -3.03 -54.36
N VAL A 14 -50.27 -1.76 -54.69
CA VAL A 14 -49.81 -0.76 -53.73
C VAL A 14 -50.85 -0.52 -52.62
N ARG A 15 -52.13 -0.50 -52.94
CA ARG A 15 -53.25 -0.41 -51.98
C ARG A 15 -53.25 -1.60 -51.02
N THR A 16 -53.06 -2.82 -51.54
CA THR A 16 -52.97 -4.06 -50.74
C THR A 16 -51.72 -4.07 -49.86
N LEU A 17 -50.58 -3.61 -50.39
CA LEU A 17 -49.35 -3.49 -49.68
C LEU A 17 -49.37 -2.47 -48.53
N THR A 18 -50.18 -1.44 -48.65
CA THR A 18 -50.38 -0.36 -47.66
C THR A 18 -51.61 -0.58 -46.77
N ASP A 19 -52.21 -1.76 -46.78
CA ASP A 19 -53.41 -2.08 -45.97
C ASP A 19 -53.06 -2.20 -44.47
N LYS A 20 -54.08 -1.96 -43.64
CA LYS A 20 -53.94 -2.11 -42.16
C LYS A 20 -53.63 -3.56 -41.71
N LEU A 21 -54.20 -4.53 -42.44
CA LEU A 21 -54.09 -5.96 -42.13
C LEU A 21 -52.76 -6.53 -42.62
N TYR A 22 -52.04 -7.20 -41.71
CA TYR A 22 -50.73 -7.85 -42.03
C TYR A 22 -50.87 -8.86 -43.16
N GLU A 23 -51.88 -9.74 -43.12
CA GLU A 23 -52.05 -10.80 -44.10
C GLU A 23 -52.20 -10.24 -45.55
N LYS A 24 -52.83 -9.09 -45.70
CA LYS A 24 -52.94 -8.44 -47.04
C LYS A 24 -51.56 -7.91 -47.47
N ARG A 25 -50.79 -7.27 -46.54
CA ARG A 25 -49.46 -6.79 -46.87
C ARG A 25 -48.53 -7.94 -47.25
N LYS A 26 -48.66 -9.08 -46.54
CA LYS A 26 -47.89 -10.30 -46.84
C LYS A 26 -48.23 -10.89 -48.19
N ALA A 27 -49.51 -10.98 -48.54
CA ALA A 27 -49.95 -11.42 -49.86
C ALA A 27 -49.40 -10.51 -50.96
N ALA A 28 -49.51 -9.19 -50.82
CA ALA A 28 -48.92 -8.22 -51.73
C ALA A 28 -47.39 -8.35 -51.88
N ALA A 29 -46.69 -8.68 -50.81
CA ALA A 29 -45.25 -8.92 -50.84
C ALA A 29 -44.89 -10.14 -51.66
N LEU A 30 -45.65 -11.24 -51.60
CA LEU A 30 -45.48 -12.43 -52.46
C LEU A 30 -45.72 -12.12 -53.96
N ASP A 31 -46.69 -11.24 -54.26
CA ASP A 31 -46.90 -10.77 -55.62
C ASP A 31 -45.70 -9.92 -56.11
N ILE A 32 -45.15 -9.07 -55.26
CA ILE A 32 -43.92 -8.29 -55.55
C ILE A 32 -42.73 -9.25 -55.80
N GLU A 33 -42.57 -10.24 -54.97
CA GLU A 33 -41.52 -11.25 -55.12
C GLU A 33 -41.61 -11.94 -56.50
N LYS A 34 -42.79 -12.34 -56.92
CA LYS A 34 -43.04 -12.92 -58.24
C LYS A 34 -42.76 -11.90 -59.37
N GLN A 35 -43.24 -10.67 -59.25
CA GLN A 35 -42.96 -9.67 -60.25
C GLN A 35 -41.53 -9.29 -60.42
N VAL A 36 -40.75 -9.24 -59.34
CA VAL A 36 -39.27 -9.03 -59.36
C VAL A 36 -38.58 -10.19 -60.08
N ARG A 37 -38.96 -11.46 -59.81
CA ARG A 37 -38.42 -12.61 -60.50
C ARG A 37 -38.71 -12.57 -62.01
N ASP A 38 -39.91 -12.21 -62.38
CA ASP A 38 -40.31 -12.08 -63.78
C ASP A 38 -39.51 -10.99 -64.51
N LEU A 39 -39.28 -9.85 -63.87
CA LEU A 39 -38.52 -8.73 -64.40
C LEU A 39 -37.03 -9.12 -64.58
N LEU A 40 -36.48 -9.88 -63.64
CA LEU A 40 -35.12 -10.42 -63.71
C LEU A 40 -34.96 -11.43 -64.86
N GLN A 41 -35.87 -12.38 -64.96
CA GLN A 41 -35.87 -13.37 -66.06
C GLN A 41 -36.01 -12.72 -67.44
N ALA A 42 -36.80 -11.63 -67.52
CA ALA A 42 -36.96 -10.85 -68.72
C ALA A 42 -35.85 -9.84 -69.00
N ASN A 43 -34.82 -9.77 -68.16
CA ASN A 43 -33.69 -8.84 -68.20
C ASN A 43 -34.12 -7.34 -68.32
N ARG A 44 -35.24 -6.97 -67.65
CA ARG A 44 -35.84 -5.60 -67.65
C ARG A 44 -35.29 -4.79 -66.47
N LEU A 45 -33.99 -4.53 -66.40
CA LEU A 45 -33.28 -3.92 -65.25
C LEU A 45 -33.82 -2.52 -64.96
N SER A 46 -34.10 -1.69 -65.95
CA SER A 46 -34.64 -0.34 -65.75
C SER A 46 -36.06 -0.29 -65.11
N GLN A 47 -36.88 -1.35 -65.35
CA GLN A 47 -38.18 -1.49 -64.68
C GLN A 47 -38.02 -1.99 -63.23
N LEU A 48 -37.02 -2.83 -62.99
CA LEU A 48 -36.64 -3.30 -61.64
C LEU A 48 -36.18 -2.13 -60.77
N GLU A 49 -35.30 -1.27 -61.26
CA GLU A 49 -34.83 -0.07 -60.57
C GLU A 49 -36.01 0.88 -60.22
N LYS A 50 -36.93 1.10 -61.15
CA LYS A 50 -38.13 1.88 -60.88
C LYS A 50 -39.03 1.23 -59.83
N LEU A 51 -39.17 -0.08 -59.80
CA LEU A 51 -39.90 -0.82 -58.79
C LEU A 51 -39.31 -0.60 -57.42
N LEU A 52 -37.98 -0.76 -57.30
CA LEU A 52 -37.25 -0.50 -56.05
C LEU A 52 -37.40 0.96 -55.59
N ALA A 53 -37.32 1.93 -56.51
CA ALA A 53 -37.56 3.34 -56.23
C ALA A 53 -38.98 3.63 -55.70
N VAL A 54 -39.96 2.96 -56.21
CA VAL A 54 -41.40 3.07 -55.72
C VAL A 54 -41.46 2.50 -54.29
N LEU A 55 -40.87 1.33 -54.03
CA LEU A 55 -40.86 0.72 -52.70
C LEU A 55 -40.08 1.59 -51.69
N SER A 56 -38.95 2.16 -52.10
CA SER A 56 -38.21 3.13 -51.34
C SER A 56 -39.03 4.38 -51.00
N GLY A 57 -39.75 4.93 -51.95
CA GLY A 57 -40.67 6.07 -51.73
C GLY A 57 -41.80 5.77 -50.72
N LEU A 58 -42.25 4.51 -50.65
CA LEU A 58 -43.22 4.10 -49.62
C LEU A 58 -42.65 4.09 -48.20
N THR A 59 -41.35 3.85 -48.00
CA THR A 59 -40.72 3.85 -46.69
C THR A 59 -40.66 5.25 -46.03
N THR A 60 -40.75 6.30 -46.84
CA THR A 60 -40.76 7.70 -46.38
C THR A 60 -42.16 8.33 -46.38
N ALA A 61 -43.20 7.56 -46.71
CA ALA A 61 -44.59 8.04 -46.80
C ALA A 61 -45.14 8.51 -45.43
N GLN A 62 -46.05 9.47 -45.42
CA GLN A 62 -46.66 9.99 -44.18
C GLN A 62 -47.41 8.92 -43.39
N ASN A 63 -48.09 7.98 -44.10
CA ASN A 63 -48.83 6.91 -43.44
C ASN A 63 -47.95 5.76 -42.96
N ALA A 64 -48.03 5.42 -41.69
CA ALA A 64 -47.25 4.32 -41.07
C ALA A 64 -47.52 2.95 -41.73
N HIS A 65 -48.76 2.72 -42.27
CA HIS A 65 -49.05 1.48 -42.99
C HIS A 65 -48.34 1.42 -44.34
N ALA A 66 -48.17 2.56 -45.00
CA ALA A 66 -47.43 2.65 -46.24
C ALA A 66 -45.95 2.39 -45.98
N ARG A 67 -45.36 2.97 -44.89
CA ARG A 67 -43.98 2.70 -44.52
C ARG A 67 -43.74 1.22 -44.24
N LYS A 68 -44.62 0.57 -43.47
CA LYS A 68 -44.57 -0.88 -43.21
C LYS A 68 -44.70 -1.70 -44.53
N GLY A 69 -45.53 -1.25 -45.47
CA GLY A 69 -45.67 -1.87 -46.78
C GLY A 69 -44.40 -1.77 -47.60
N GLY A 70 -43.79 -0.59 -47.67
CA GLY A 70 -42.49 -0.40 -48.32
C GLY A 70 -41.40 -1.30 -47.80
N LEU A 71 -41.29 -1.41 -46.44
CA LEU A 71 -40.32 -2.27 -45.76
C LEU A 71 -40.49 -3.75 -46.13
N ILE A 72 -41.71 -4.29 -46.05
CA ILE A 72 -42.00 -5.67 -46.43
C ILE A 72 -41.74 -5.91 -47.92
N GLY A 73 -42.09 -4.92 -48.79
CA GLY A 73 -41.83 -4.98 -50.19
C GLY A 73 -40.35 -5.04 -50.57
N LEU A 74 -39.53 -4.23 -49.92
CA LEU A 74 -38.06 -4.28 -50.13
C LEU A 74 -37.46 -5.63 -49.68
N ALA A 75 -37.93 -6.20 -48.57
CA ALA A 75 -37.50 -7.53 -48.13
C ALA A 75 -37.91 -8.62 -49.14
N ALA A 76 -39.15 -8.56 -49.70
CA ALA A 76 -39.60 -9.49 -50.72
C ALA A 76 -38.79 -9.33 -52.00
N ALA A 77 -38.49 -8.10 -52.40
CA ALA A 77 -37.61 -7.85 -53.56
C ALA A 77 -36.20 -8.43 -53.36
N ALA A 78 -35.61 -8.31 -52.20
CA ALA A 78 -34.33 -8.88 -51.88
C ALA A 78 -34.34 -10.42 -51.95
N ILE A 79 -35.40 -11.06 -51.44
CA ILE A 79 -35.58 -12.51 -51.52
C ILE A 79 -35.69 -12.96 -53.01
N ALA A 80 -36.39 -12.21 -53.83
CA ALA A 80 -36.57 -12.49 -55.25
C ALA A 80 -35.28 -12.32 -56.07
N LEU A 81 -34.46 -11.29 -55.73
CA LEU A 81 -33.18 -11.02 -56.39
C LEU A 81 -32.14 -12.12 -56.12
N GLY A 82 -32.18 -12.76 -54.95
CA GLY A 82 -31.30 -13.85 -54.58
C GLY A 82 -29.80 -13.47 -54.74
N LYS A 83 -29.06 -14.13 -55.63
CA LYS A 83 -27.63 -13.87 -55.85
C LYS A 83 -27.33 -12.49 -56.44
N ASN A 84 -28.30 -11.88 -57.14
CA ASN A 84 -28.13 -10.57 -57.79
C ASN A 84 -28.33 -9.40 -56.83
N THR A 85 -28.60 -9.65 -55.57
CA THR A 85 -28.78 -8.57 -54.57
C THR A 85 -27.53 -7.70 -54.38
N ALA A 86 -26.35 -8.21 -54.69
CA ALA A 86 -25.09 -7.47 -54.57
C ALA A 86 -25.09 -6.16 -55.38
N ASP A 87 -25.72 -6.17 -56.56
CA ASP A 87 -25.78 -5.00 -57.44
C ASP A 87 -26.80 -3.93 -56.95
N TYR A 88 -27.72 -4.31 -56.05
CA TYR A 88 -28.83 -3.47 -55.55
C TYR A 88 -28.74 -3.21 -54.03
N THR A 89 -27.64 -3.54 -53.40
CA THR A 89 -27.48 -3.48 -51.94
C THR A 89 -27.83 -2.09 -51.35
N THR A 90 -27.33 -1.04 -51.96
CA THR A 90 -27.58 0.35 -51.54
C THR A 90 -29.06 0.72 -51.62
N GLN A 91 -29.74 0.35 -52.76
CA GLN A 91 -31.16 0.63 -52.99
C GLN A 91 -32.07 -0.17 -52.03
N LEU A 92 -31.62 -1.29 -51.50
CA LEU A 92 -32.34 -2.13 -50.55
C LEU A 92 -32.10 -1.72 -49.10
N ILE A 93 -30.89 -1.32 -48.71
CA ILE A 93 -30.51 -1.07 -47.32
C ILE A 93 -30.79 0.37 -46.88
N GLU A 94 -30.39 1.40 -47.66
CA GLU A 94 -30.54 2.80 -47.27
C GLU A 94 -31.98 3.20 -46.92
N PRO A 95 -33.03 2.81 -47.72
CA PRO A 95 -34.40 3.18 -47.38
C PRO A 95 -34.89 2.55 -46.07
N VAL A 96 -34.38 1.37 -45.71
CA VAL A 96 -34.71 0.70 -44.44
C VAL A 96 -34.03 1.38 -43.28
N LEU A 97 -32.79 1.81 -43.43
CA LEU A 97 -32.03 2.54 -42.40
C LEU A 97 -32.75 3.82 -41.96
N THR A 98 -33.40 4.53 -42.87
CA THR A 98 -34.19 5.75 -42.53
C THR A 98 -35.34 5.46 -41.57
N CYS A 99 -35.95 4.28 -41.66
CA CYS A 99 -37.10 3.86 -40.85
C CYS A 99 -36.75 3.51 -39.41
N PHE A 100 -35.48 3.37 -39.05
CA PHE A 100 -35.06 3.09 -37.66
C PHE A 100 -35.20 4.31 -36.72
N SER A 101 -35.35 5.50 -37.25
CA SER A 101 -35.65 6.72 -36.49
C SER A 101 -37.17 7.06 -36.48
N ASP A 102 -38.02 6.14 -36.92
CA ASP A 102 -39.45 6.34 -36.97
C ASP A 102 -40.08 6.49 -35.57
N PRO A 103 -41.01 7.44 -35.35
CA PRO A 103 -41.71 7.59 -34.09
C PRO A 103 -42.59 6.36 -33.71
N ASP A 104 -43.14 5.63 -34.72
CA ASP A 104 -43.92 4.41 -34.46
C ASP A 104 -42.98 3.18 -34.22
N PRO A 105 -42.97 2.60 -33.00
CA PRO A 105 -42.11 1.45 -32.69
C PRO A 105 -42.43 0.23 -33.58
N ARG A 106 -43.66 0.13 -34.09
CA ARG A 106 -44.00 -0.93 -35.01
C ARG A 106 -43.33 -0.78 -36.38
N VAL A 107 -43.10 0.45 -36.84
CA VAL A 107 -42.31 0.68 -38.07
C VAL A 107 -40.86 0.31 -37.84
N ARG A 108 -40.27 0.71 -36.69
CA ARG A 108 -38.91 0.31 -36.34
C ARG A 108 -38.76 -1.20 -36.25
N TYR A 109 -39.75 -1.91 -35.68
CA TYR A 109 -39.74 -3.38 -35.65
C TYR A 109 -39.75 -4.00 -37.06
N TYR A 110 -40.65 -3.51 -37.93
CA TYR A 110 -40.69 -3.97 -39.33
C TYR A 110 -39.39 -3.64 -40.08
N ALA A 111 -38.76 -2.55 -39.77
CA ALA A 111 -37.42 -2.24 -40.30
C ALA A 111 -36.37 -3.28 -39.89
N CYS A 112 -36.36 -3.73 -38.61
CA CYS A 112 -35.50 -4.81 -38.15
C CYS A 112 -35.74 -6.12 -38.90
N GLU A 113 -37.02 -6.51 -39.05
CA GLU A 113 -37.42 -7.73 -39.75
C GLU A 113 -37.05 -7.68 -41.25
N SER A 114 -37.32 -6.54 -41.89
CA SER A 114 -36.98 -6.35 -43.31
C SER A 114 -35.48 -6.34 -43.54
N LEU A 115 -34.74 -5.63 -42.73
CA LEU A 115 -33.28 -5.59 -42.83
C LEU A 115 -32.65 -6.94 -42.56
N TYR A 116 -33.19 -7.71 -41.59
CA TYR A 116 -32.74 -9.09 -41.34
C TYR A 116 -32.86 -9.96 -42.59
N ASN A 117 -34.01 -9.89 -43.29
CA ASN A 117 -34.23 -10.65 -44.52
C ASN A 117 -33.33 -10.18 -45.66
N ILE A 118 -33.12 -8.88 -45.80
CA ILE A 118 -32.22 -8.29 -46.81
C ILE A 118 -30.76 -8.73 -46.53
N VAL A 119 -30.27 -8.51 -45.34
CA VAL A 119 -28.87 -8.84 -44.95
C VAL A 119 -28.59 -10.36 -45.02
N LYS A 120 -29.60 -11.19 -44.72
CA LYS A 120 -29.50 -12.65 -44.85
C LYS A 120 -29.24 -13.10 -46.29
N ILE A 121 -29.76 -12.36 -47.26
CA ILE A 121 -29.57 -12.63 -48.69
C ILE A 121 -28.29 -11.96 -49.22
N CYS A 122 -28.09 -10.67 -48.91
CA CYS A 122 -26.90 -9.90 -49.34
C CYS A 122 -25.57 -10.43 -48.79
N ARG A 123 -25.62 -10.98 -47.56
CA ARG A 123 -24.43 -11.47 -46.84
C ARG A 123 -23.25 -10.48 -46.86
N SER A 124 -22.10 -10.87 -47.41
CA SER A 124 -20.90 -10.04 -47.47
C SER A 124 -21.07 -8.69 -48.16
N SER A 125 -21.98 -8.62 -49.15
CA SER A 125 -22.27 -7.34 -49.84
C SER A 125 -22.88 -6.30 -48.91
N ALA A 126 -23.58 -6.71 -47.85
CA ALA A 126 -24.15 -5.78 -46.86
C ALA A 126 -23.06 -5.07 -46.03
N LEU A 127 -21.84 -5.61 -45.96
CA LEU A 127 -20.73 -5.04 -45.22
C LEU A 127 -20.22 -3.71 -45.82
N SER A 128 -20.60 -3.36 -47.05
CA SER A 128 -20.33 -2.02 -47.61
C SER A 128 -21.06 -0.89 -46.84
N HIS A 129 -22.14 -1.22 -46.12
CA HIS A 129 -22.89 -0.32 -45.24
C HIS A 129 -22.68 -0.64 -43.76
N PHE A 130 -21.54 -1.25 -43.40
CA PHE A 130 -21.29 -1.77 -42.06
C PHE A 130 -21.40 -0.68 -40.98
N ASP A 131 -20.81 0.48 -41.21
CA ASP A 131 -20.77 1.59 -40.25
C ASP A 131 -22.18 2.06 -39.86
N GLU A 132 -23.03 2.22 -40.87
CA GLU A 132 -24.40 2.63 -40.70
C GLU A 132 -25.25 1.55 -40.00
N LEU A 133 -25.02 0.29 -40.34
CA LEU A 133 -25.66 -0.87 -39.71
C LEU A 133 -25.29 -0.98 -38.25
N PHE A 134 -23.97 -0.86 -37.94
CA PHE A 134 -23.48 -0.91 -36.60
C PHE A 134 -24.05 0.22 -35.73
N ASP A 135 -24.01 1.45 -36.22
CA ASP A 135 -24.58 2.61 -35.54
C ASP A 135 -26.06 2.47 -35.23
N THR A 136 -26.78 1.95 -36.21
CA THR A 136 -28.23 1.73 -36.08
C THR A 136 -28.51 0.67 -35.03
N LEU A 137 -27.82 -0.46 -35.04
CA LEU A 137 -27.98 -1.53 -34.06
C LEU A 137 -27.56 -1.08 -32.67
N TRP A 138 -26.50 -0.28 -32.56
CA TRP A 138 -26.06 0.30 -31.28
C TRP A 138 -27.17 1.19 -30.68
N ARG A 139 -27.82 2.04 -31.46
CA ARG A 139 -28.96 2.86 -31.00
C ARG A 139 -30.17 2.01 -30.62
N LEU A 140 -30.52 1.00 -31.43
CA LEU A 140 -31.65 0.13 -31.19
C LEU A 140 -31.47 -0.82 -30.02
N SER A 141 -30.26 -1.11 -29.61
CA SER A 141 -29.99 -1.90 -28.40
C SER A 141 -30.55 -1.25 -27.13
N ALA A 142 -30.71 0.08 -27.13
CA ALA A 142 -31.29 0.88 -26.06
C ALA A 142 -32.72 1.37 -26.38
N ASP A 143 -33.41 0.83 -27.42
CA ASP A 143 -34.77 1.24 -27.76
C ASP A 143 -35.75 1.00 -26.61
N THR A 144 -36.74 1.85 -26.49
CA THR A 144 -37.77 1.76 -25.44
C THR A 144 -38.69 0.55 -25.62
N ASP A 145 -38.93 0.14 -26.87
CA ASP A 145 -39.82 -0.99 -27.20
C ASP A 145 -39.05 -2.33 -27.17
N LEU A 146 -39.59 -3.29 -26.45
CA LEU A 146 -38.95 -4.62 -26.26
C LEU A 146 -38.90 -5.42 -27.58
N ASN A 147 -39.92 -5.30 -28.43
CA ASN A 147 -39.97 -6.04 -29.70
C ASN A 147 -38.89 -5.50 -30.66
N VAL A 148 -38.71 -4.18 -30.68
CA VAL A 148 -37.62 -3.55 -31.46
C VAL A 148 -36.26 -4.02 -31.00
N ARG A 149 -36.00 -4.07 -29.68
CA ARG A 149 -34.75 -4.61 -29.13
C ARG A 149 -34.53 -6.06 -29.53
N SER A 150 -35.57 -6.91 -29.42
CA SER A 150 -35.46 -8.32 -29.81
C SER A 150 -35.22 -8.50 -31.30
N GLY A 151 -35.87 -7.68 -32.15
CA GLY A 151 -35.62 -7.67 -33.59
C GLY A 151 -34.19 -7.22 -33.93
N ALA A 152 -33.68 -6.19 -33.24
CA ALA A 152 -32.33 -5.72 -33.39
C ALA A 152 -31.28 -6.77 -32.91
N GLU A 153 -31.54 -7.53 -31.84
CA GLU A 153 -30.68 -8.60 -31.37
C GLU A 153 -30.54 -9.75 -32.40
N LEU A 154 -31.64 -10.08 -33.10
CA LEU A 154 -31.57 -11.10 -34.14
C LEU A 154 -30.74 -10.63 -35.34
N LEU A 155 -30.91 -9.37 -35.74
CA LEU A 155 -30.15 -8.76 -36.83
C LEU A 155 -28.66 -8.63 -36.44
N ASP A 156 -28.38 -8.25 -35.20
CA ASP A 156 -27.01 -8.16 -34.64
C ASP A 156 -26.28 -9.51 -34.71
N ARG A 157 -26.94 -10.61 -34.30
CA ARG A 157 -26.38 -11.96 -34.41
C ARG A 157 -26.06 -12.32 -35.85
N LEU A 158 -26.98 -12.05 -36.76
CA LEU A 158 -26.76 -12.33 -38.20
C LEU A 158 -25.55 -11.53 -38.72
N LEU A 159 -25.45 -10.25 -38.37
CA LEU A 159 -24.36 -9.39 -38.82
C LEU A 159 -22.99 -9.90 -38.25
N LYS A 160 -22.95 -10.32 -37.01
CA LYS A 160 -21.76 -10.96 -36.38
C LYS A 160 -21.34 -12.22 -37.12
N ASP A 161 -22.29 -13.09 -37.44
CA ASP A 161 -22.02 -14.32 -38.20
C ASP A 161 -21.45 -14.01 -39.58
N ILE A 162 -21.92 -12.97 -40.24
CA ILE A 162 -21.43 -12.55 -41.57
C ILE A 162 -20.01 -11.98 -41.48
N VAL A 163 -19.75 -11.11 -40.47
CA VAL A 163 -18.43 -10.54 -40.27
C VAL A 163 -17.41 -11.61 -39.95
N LEU A 164 -17.75 -12.56 -39.07
CA LEU A 164 -16.84 -13.67 -38.69
C LEU A 164 -16.58 -14.68 -39.87
N ALA A 165 -17.54 -14.80 -40.80
CA ALA A 165 -17.41 -15.64 -41.96
C ALA A 165 -16.66 -14.97 -43.12
N THR A 166 -16.42 -13.66 -43.07
CA THR A 166 -15.84 -12.88 -44.18
C THR A 166 -14.37 -12.54 -43.93
N ASN A 167 -13.47 -13.27 -44.54
CA ASN A 167 -12.01 -13.09 -44.33
C ASN A 167 -11.47 -11.74 -44.83
N SER A 168 -12.19 -11.01 -45.68
CA SER A 168 -11.78 -9.71 -46.25
C SER A 168 -12.29 -8.51 -45.45
N PHE A 169 -12.92 -8.70 -44.29
CA PHE A 169 -13.46 -7.62 -43.48
C PHE A 169 -12.36 -6.87 -42.72
N GLU A 170 -12.33 -5.54 -42.85
CA GLU A 170 -11.37 -4.71 -42.15
C GLU A 170 -11.81 -4.47 -40.69
N ILE A 171 -11.15 -5.16 -39.75
CA ILE A 171 -11.44 -5.05 -38.32
C ILE A 171 -11.11 -3.64 -37.78
N SER A 172 -10.15 -2.94 -38.39
CA SER A 172 -9.78 -1.58 -38.03
C SER A 172 -10.99 -0.63 -37.97
N THR A 173 -11.86 -0.68 -38.98
CA THR A 173 -13.08 0.13 -39.03
C THR A 173 -14.00 -0.18 -37.85
N LEU A 174 -14.25 -1.45 -37.58
CA LEU A 174 -15.08 -1.86 -36.43
C LEU A 174 -14.47 -1.41 -35.10
N MET A 175 -13.15 -1.54 -34.91
CA MET A 175 -12.49 -1.15 -33.67
C MET A 175 -12.52 0.37 -33.45
N LEU A 176 -12.47 1.17 -34.51
CA LEU A 176 -12.71 2.62 -34.41
C LEU A 176 -14.13 2.94 -33.91
N LEU A 177 -15.14 2.25 -34.45
CA LEU A 177 -16.52 2.40 -34.00
C LEU A 177 -16.71 1.96 -32.56
N VAL A 178 -16.08 0.89 -32.14
CA VAL A 178 -16.09 0.40 -30.74
C VAL A 178 -15.44 1.43 -29.82
N ARG A 179 -14.25 1.93 -30.16
CA ARG A 179 -13.51 2.94 -29.37
C ARG A 179 -14.36 4.20 -29.13
N ASP A 180 -15.01 4.70 -30.18
CA ASP A 180 -15.80 5.93 -30.08
C ASP A 180 -17.05 5.78 -29.22
N ARG A 181 -17.56 4.55 -29.01
CA ARG A 181 -18.81 4.25 -28.30
C ARG A 181 -18.65 3.52 -26.99
N ILE A 182 -17.43 3.09 -26.65
CA ILE A 182 -17.17 2.26 -25.46
C ILE A 182 -17.50 3.00 -24.16
N TYR A 183 -17.43 4.33 -24.13
CA TYR A 183 -17.71 5.16 -22.97
C TYR A 183 -19.19 5.52 -22.77
N SER A 184 -20.11 4.84 -23.50
CA SER A 184 -21.53 5.04 -23.34
C SER A 184 -22.01 4.83 -21.90
N GLN A 185 -22.92 5.68 -21.41
CA GLN A 185 -23.51 5.56 -20.08
C GLN A 185 -24.65 4.55 -19.98
N ASN A 186 -25.18 4.12 -21.10
CA ASN A 186 -26.32 3.19 -21.14
C ASN A 186 -25.84 1.74 -21.08
N SER A 187 -26.32 0.98 -20.09
CA SER A 187 -25.92 -0.43 -19.88
C SER A 187 -26.29 -1.34 -21.08
N SER A 188 -27.39 -1.06 -21.82
CA SER A 188 -27.74 -1.83 -23.01
C SER A 188 -26.71 -1.62 -24.12
N ASN A 189 -26.27 -0.38 -24.32
CA ASN A 189 -25.23 -0.04 -25.30
C ASN A 189 -23.89 -0.65 -24.92
N ARG A 190 -23.53 -0.64 -23.63
CA ARG A 190 -22.34 -1.32 -23.12
C ARG A 190 -22.40 -2.82 -23.40
N ARG A 191 -23.54 -3.45 -23.10
CA ARG A 191 -23.75 -4.87 -23.39
C ARG A 191 -23.60 -5.19 -24.90
N PHE A 192 -24.08 -4.33 -25.78
CA PHE A 192 -23.90 -4.47 -27.21
C PHE A 192 -22.40 -4.49 -27.59
N ILE A 193 -21.60 -3.51 -27.11
CA ILE A 193 -20.17 -3.42 -27.36
C ILE A 193 -19.43 -4.66 -26.83
N VAL A 194 -19.68 -5.05 -25.59
CA VAL A 194 -19.06 -6.24 -24.99
C VAL A 194 -19.40 -7.50 -25.77
N SER A 195 -20.64 -7.62 -26.25
CA SER A 195 -21.09 -8.74 -27.07
C SER A 195 -20.37 -8.81 -28.43
N TRP A 196 -20.04 -7.67 -29.04
CA TRP A 196 -19.21 -7.63 -30.26
C TRP A 196 -17.78 -8.05 -29.98
N LEU A 197 -17.14 -7.52 -28.94
CA LEU A 197 -15.79 -7.92 -28.55
C LEU A 197 -15.72 -9.40 -28.22
N SER A 198 -16.71 -9.94 -27.51
CA SER A 198 -16.79 -11.38 -27.22
C SER A 198 -16.90 -12.21 -28.49
N ALA A 199 -17.75 -11.80 -29.47
CA ALA A 199 -17.87 -12.50 -30.74
C ALA A 199 -16.54 -12.50 -31.53
N LEU A 200 -15.87 -11.36 -31.60
CA LEU A 200 -14.57 -11.26 -32.27
C LEU A 200 -13.48 -12.10 -31.61
N LEU A 201 -13.52 -12.23 -30.28
CA LEU A 201 -12.62 -13.09 -29.54
C LEU A 201 -12.86 -14.59 -29.78
N THR A 202 -13.96 -15.03 -30.36
CA THR A 202 -14.16 -16.44 -30.74
C THR A 202 -13.36 -16.83 -31.99
N ALA A 203 -12.97 -15.88 -32.83
CA ALA A 203 -12.20 -16.13 -34.06
C ALA A 203 -10.68 -15.97 -33.77
N PRO A 204 -9.89 -17.07 -33.78
CA PRO A 204 -8.47 -17.02 -33.44
C PRO A 204 -7.63 -16.32 -34.51
N GLU A 205 -8.10 -16.26 -35.73
CA GLU A 205 -7.41 -15.64 -36.86
C GLU A 205 -7.36 -14.14 -36.84
N LEU A 206 -8.26 -13.52 -36.02
CA LEU A 206 -8.38 -12.08 -35.93
C LEU A 206 -7.45 -11.53 -34.85
N SER A 207 -6.47 -10.71 -35.24
CA SER A 207 -5.50 -10.08 -34.33
C SER A 207 -6.12 -8.89 -33.59
N ILE A 208 -7.07 -9.14 -32.68
CA ILE A 208 -7.78 -8.08 -31.93
C ILE A 208 -6.94 -7.55 -30.78
N SER A 209 -6.00 -8.35 -30.28
CA SER A 209 -5.15 -7.99 -29.13
C SER A 209 -4.39 -6.68 -29.34
N ARG A 210 -4.03 -6.34 -30.57
CA ARG A 210 -3.37 -5.06 -30.92
C ARG A 210 -4.21 -3.82 -30.65
N TYR A 211 -5.55 -3.93 -30.62
CA TYR A 211 -6.46 -2.83 -30.32
C TYR A 211 -6.83 -2.75 -28.84
N LEU A 212 -6.34 -3.69 -28.03
CA LEU A 212 -6.65 -3.75 -26.61
C LEU A 212 -6.28 -2.45 -25.86
N PRO A 213 -5.11 -1.80 -26.09
CA PRO A 213 -4.78 -0.55 -25.42
C PRO A 213 -5.84 0.54 -25.57
N GLU A 214 -6.49 0.60 -26.75
CA GLU A 214 -7.51 1.62 -27.07
C GLU A 214 -8.85 1.39 -26.38
N VAL A 215 -9.18 0.14 -26.04
CA VAL A 215 -10.48 -0.26 -25.49
C VAL A 215 -10.40 -0.67 -24.00
N LEU A 216 -9.21 -0.87 -23.47
CA LEU A 216 -8.97 -1.41 -22.15
C LEU A 216 -9.61 -0.54 -21.04
N ASP A 217 -9.40 0.78 -21.10
CA ASP A 217 -9.96 1.72 -20.12
C ASP A 217 -11.48 1.65 -20.07
N GLY A 218 -12.13 1.69 -21.26
CA GLY A 218 -13.59 1.57 -21.35
C GLY A 218 -14.13 0.24 -20.82
N LEU A 219 -13.42 -0.87 -21.05
CA LEU A 219 -13.78 -2.17 -20.49
C LEU A 219 -13.68 -2.18 -18.97
N PHE A 220 -12.61 -1.60 -18.42
CA PHE A 220 -12.46 -1.49 -16.96
C PHE A 220 -13.54 -0.62 -16.33
N GLN A 221 -13.97 0.46 -16.99
CA GLN A 221 -15.11 1.26 -16.53
C GLN A 221 -16.42 0.46 -16.54
N MET A 222 -16.61 -0.46 -17.50
CA MET A 222 -17.79 -1.33 -17.55
C MET A 222 -17.87 -2.36 -16.43
N LEU A 223 -16.74 -2.71 -15.77
CA LEU A 223 -16.75 -3.55 -14.58
C LEU A 223 -17.47 -2.89 -13.38
N GLY A 224 -17.61 -1.57 -13.40
CA GLY A 224 -18.41 -0.80 -12.44
C GLY A 224 -19.88 -0.62 -12.82
N ASP A 225 -20.36 -1.25 -13.90
CA ASP A 225 -21.76 -1.07 -14.35
C ASP A 225 -22.78 -1.54 -13.30
N SER A 226 -23.93 -0.85 -13.27
CA SER A 226 -25.03 -1.18 -12.36
C SER A 226 -25.68 -2.55 -12.66
N GLN A 227 -25.64 -3.00 -13.92
CA GLN A 227 -26.21 -4.28 -14.34
C GLN A 227 -25.20 -5.43 -14.22
N PRO A 228 -25.51 -6.50 -13.43
CA PRO A 228 -24.60 -7.63 -13.25
C PRO A 228 -24.23 -8.31 -14.57
N GLY A 229 -25.18 -8.47 -15.49
CA GLY A 229 -24.92 -9.13 -16.77
C GLY A 229 -23.93 -8.38 -17.69
N VAL A 230 -23.76 -7.06 -17.52
CA VAL A 230 -22.69 -6.30 -18.21
C VAL A 230 -21.36 -6.56 -17.54
N ARG A 231 -21.30 -6.54 -16.20
CA ARG A 231 -20.08 -6.82 -15.45
C ARG A 231 -19.51 -8.21 -15.76
N ASP A 232 -20.37 -9.24 -15.65
CA ASP A 232 -19.95 -10.64 -15.88
C ASP A 232 -19.46 -10.86 -17.32
N ALA A 233 -20.17 -10.28 -18.29
CA ALA A 233 -19.77 -10.36 -19.70
C ALA A 233 -18.43 -9.64 -19.95
N THR A 234 -18.22 -8.48 -19.31
CA THR A 234 -16.98 -7.71 -19.43
C THR A 234 -15.80 -8.44 -18.78
N GLU A 235 -16.02 -9.03 -17.60
CA GLU A 235 -15.00 -9.86 -16.93
C GLU A 235 -14.59 -11.05 -17.79
N ALA A 236 -15.56 -11.71 -18.41
CA ALA A 236 -15.29 -12.83 -19.34
C ALA A 236 -14.46 -12.38 -20.56
N VAL A 237 -14.80 -11.23 -21.15
CA VAL A 237 -14.05 -10.65 -22.28
C VAL A 237 -12.63 -10.30 -21.90
N LEU A 238 -12.46 -9.63 -20.75
CA LEU A 238 -11.15 -9.30 -20.22
C LEU A 238 -10.30 -10.57 -19.94
N GLY A 239 -10.91 -11.62 -19.38
CA GLY A 239 -10.27 -12.92 -19.19
C GLY A 239 -9.77 -13.53 -20.49
N GLN A 240 -10.60 -13.51 -21.54
CA GLN A 240 -10.23 -14.03 -22.88
C GLN A 240 -9.08 -13.21 -23.49
N PHE A 241 -9.07 -11.90 -23.36
CA PHE A 241 -7.94 -11.07 -23.80
C PHE A 241 -6.64 -11.45 -23.08
N LEU A 242 -6.71 -11.61 -21.78
CA LEU A 242 -5.55 -11.95 -20.95
C LEU A 242 -4.97 -13.33 -21.33
N GLU A 243 -5.81 -14.32 -21.62
CA GLU A 243 -5.39 -15.64 -22.11
C GLU A 243 -4.73 -15.58 -23.49
N ARG A 244 -5.29 -14.77 -24.41
CA ARG A 244 -4.71 -14.58 -25.74
C ARG A 244 -3.34 -13.92 -25.69
N MET A 245 -3.19 -12.87 -24.87
CA MET A 245 -1.90 -12.19 -24.69
C MET A 245 -0.82 -13.13 -24.13
N HIS A 246 -1.22 -14.05 -23.27
CA HIS A 246 -0.27 -15.04 -22.73
C HIS A 246 0.31 -15.95 -23.83
N ASN A 247 -0.46 -16.22 -24.88
CA ASN A 247 -0.07 -17.09 -25.98
C ASN A 247 0.67 -16.36 -27.11
N GLN A 248 0.61 -15.02 -27.14
CA GLN A 248 1.28 -14.16 -28.13
C GLN A 248 2.49 -13.49 -27.46
N LYS A 249 3.71 -13.87 -27.85
CA LYS A 249 4.97 -13.38 -27.24
C LYS A 249 5.45 -12.01 -27.73
N ASP A 250 4.86 -11.46 -28.77
CA ASP A 250 5.30 -10.21 -29.43
C ASP A 250 4.27 -9.09 -29.20
N ASN A 251 4.36 -8.41 -28.05
CA ASN A 251 3.68 -7.14 -27.86
C ASN A 251 4.66 -5.98 -28.03
N ASP A 252 4.29 -4.95 -28.78
CA ASP A 252 5.07 -3.74 -28.90
C ASP A 252 5.20 -3.05 -27.52
N ARG A 253 6.41 -2.58 -27.20
CA ARG A 253 6.72 -1.94 -25.89
C ARG A 253 5.85 -0.70 -25.61
N ALA A 254 5.48 0.05 -26.64
CA ALA A 254 4.63 1.23 -26.49
C ALA A 254 3.21 0.86 -26.04
N GLU A 255 2.62 -0.16 -26.64
CA GLU A 255 1.28 -0.67 -26.28
C GLU A 255 1.23 -1.19 -24.84
N LEU A 256 2.33 -1.82 -24.36
CA LEU A 256 2.43 -2.32 -22.99
C LEU A 256 2.39 -1.17 -21.97
N ASN A 257 3.08 -0.07 -22.27
CA ASN A 257 3.13 1.10 -21.40
C ASN A 257 1.76 1.74 -21.20
N ASP A 258 0.98 1.90 -22.27
CA ASP A 258 -0.36 2.48 -22.20
C ASP A 258 -1.31 1.60 -21.39
N MET A 259 -1.25 0.29 -21.59
CA MET A 259 -2.04 -0.67 -20.81
C MET A 259 -1.69 -0.63 -19.32
N ILE A 260 -0.41 -0.56 -18.97
CA ILE A 260 0.03 -0.49 -17.56
C ILE A 260 -0.50 0.78 -16.90
N ASN A 261 -0.43 1.92 -17.57
CA ASN A 261 -0.95 3.18 -17.03
C ASN A 261 -2.45 3.09 -16.74
N VAL A 262 -3.23 2.52 -17.66
CA VAL A 262 -4.66 2.27 -17.46
C VAL A 262 -4.89 1.36 -16.25
N LEU A 263 -4.18 0.24 -16.16
CA LEU A 263 -4.31 -0.73 -15.07
C LEU A 263 -3.97 -0.12 -13.71
N ILE A 264 -2.93 0.72 -13.63
CA ILE A 264 -2.53 1.41 -12.40
C ILE A 264 -3.64 2.36 -11.94
N VAL A 265 -4.23 3.13 -12.86
CA VAL A 265 -5.34 4.04 -12.54
C VAL A 265 -6.52 3.26 -11.95
N HIS A 266 -6.93 2.17 -12.60
CA HIS A 266 -8.05 1.35 -12.14
C HIS A 266 -7.74 0.56 -10.86
N ALA A 267 -6.49 0.19 -10.61
CA ALA A 267 -6.06 -0.43 -9.35
C ALA A 267 -6.12 0.55 -8.16
N CYS A 268 -5.99 1.86 -8.41
CA CYS A 268 -6.12 2.90 -7.39
C CYS A 268 -7.57 3.35 -7.15
N THR A 269 -8.55 2.87 -7.92
CA THR A 269 -9.95 3.29 -7.81
C THR A 269 -10.61 2.65 -6.59
N GLU A 270 -11.24 3.45 -5.73
CA GLU A 270 -11.93 2.97 -4.52
C GLU A 270 -13.37 2.52 -4.78
N GLU A 271 -13.98 2.98 -5.87
CA GLU A 271 -15.41 2.82 -6.16
C GLU A 271 -15.86 1.37 -6.41
N SER A 272 -15.00 0.54 -7.01
CA SER A 272 -15.34 -0.84 -7.38
C SER A 272 -14.26 -1.83 -6.99
N THR A 273 -14.60 -2.75 -6.07
CA THR A 273 -13.69 -3.83 -5.66
C THR A 273 -13.39 -4.80 -6.81
N LEU A 274 -14.37 -5.06 -7.70
CA LEU A 274 -14.19 -5.93 -8.86
C LEU A 274 -13.18 -5.34 -9.85
N THR A 275 -13.32 -4.05 -10.16
CA THR A 275 -12.40 -3.32 -11.04
C THR A 275 -10.98 -3.37 -10.51
N ARG A 276 -10.79 -3.06 -9.22
CA ARG A 276 -9.50 -3.10 -8.55
C ARG A 276 -8.87 -4.49 -8.55
N MET A 277 -9.66 -5.54 -8.21
CA MET A 277 -9.18 -6.92 -8.23
C MET A 277 -8.76 -7.37 -9.63
N THR A 278 -9.58 -7.07 -10.64
CA THR A 278 -9.27 -7.42 -12.03
C THR A 278 -7.99 -6.71 -12.49
N ALA A 279 -7.82 -5.42 -12.15
CA ALA A 279 -6.60 -4.67 -12.46
C ALA A 279 -5.36 -5.31 -11.79
N LEU A 280 -5.45 -5.71 -10.53
CA LEU A 280 -4.35 -6.40 -9.84
C LEU A 280 -4.02 -7.76 -10.47
N ILE A 281 -5.03 -8.53 -10.90
CA ILE A 281 -4.81 -9.80 -11.62
C ILE A 281 -4.04 -9.56 -12.92
N TRP A 282 -4.42 -8.53 -13.68
CA TRP A 282 -3.76 -8.15 -14.92
C TRP A 282 -2.32 -7.69 -14.67
N LEU A 283 -2.09 -6.81 -13.69
CA LEU A 283 -0.76 -6.35 -13.30
C LEU A 283 0.14 -7.51 -12.88
N ASN A 284 -0.37 -8.46 -12.09
CA ASN A 284 0.37 -9.67 -11.71
C ASN A 284 0.75 -10.52 -12.93
N ARG A 285 -0.15 -10.64 -13.89
CA ARG A 285 0.09 -11.41 -15.09
C ARG A 285 1.14 -10.75 -15.98
N PHE A 286 1.05 -9.43 -16.18
CA PHE A 286 2.04 -8.68 -16.93
C PHE A 286 3.43 -8.75 -16.27
N LEU A 287 3.50 -8.64 -14.97
CA LEU A 287 4.74 -8.75 -14.22
C LEU A 287 5.40 -10.12 -14.43
N LYS A 288 4.62 -11.21 -14.50
CA LYS A 288 5.13 -12.56 -14.77
C LYS A 288 5.61 -12.75 -16.21
N MET A 289 5.04 -12.02 -17.16
CA MET A 289 5.41 -12.11 -18.58
C MET A 289 6.61 -11.21 -18.94
N HIS A 290 6.71 -10.01 -18.36
CA HIS A 290 7.63 -8.95 -18.76
C HIS A 290 8.41 -8.36 -17.57
N SER A 291 8.85 -9.19 -16.64
CA SER A 291 9.43 -8.78 -15.34
C SER A 291 10.54 -7.72 -15.44
N VAL A 292 11.46 -7.86 -16.39
CA VAL A 292 12.63 -6.95 -16.52
C VAL A 292 12.24 -5.59 -17.10
N GLU A 293 11.33 -5.57 -18.06
CA GLU A 293 10.91 -4.35 -18.76
C GLU A 293 10.02 -3.47 -17.87
N LEU A 294 9.30 -4.09 -16.94
CA LEU A 294 8.36 -3.40 -16.04
C LEU A 294 9.02 -2.73 -14.82
N LEU A 295 10.30 -2.98 -14.57
CA LEU A 295 11.01 -2.37 -13.43
C LEU A 295 11.11 -0.84 -13.53
N GLN A 296 11.09 -0.26 -14.73
CA GLN A 296 11.02 1.19 -14.90
C GLN A 296 9.73 1.80 -14.34
N TYR A 297 8.64 1.02 -14.19
CA TYR A 297 7.36 1.44 -13.63
C TYR A 297 7.19 1.04 -12.16
N LEU A 298 8.26 0.59 -11.49
CA LEU A 298 8.20 0.11 -10.11
C LEU A 298 7.50 1.08 -9.16
N SER A 299 7.79 2.39 -9.26
CA SER A 299 7.15 3.42 -8.45
C SER A 299 5.64 3.49 -8.65
N SER A 300 5.19 3.34 -9.90
CA SER A 300 3.77 3.34 -10.26
C SER A 300 3.06 2.07 -9.76
N PHE A 301 3.70 0.91 -9.91
CA PHE A 301 3.20 -0.36 -9.34
C PHE A 301 3.04 -0.27 -7.83
N LEU A 302 4.03 0.27 -7.13
CA LEU A 302 3.96 0.44 -5.68
C LEU A 302 2.84 1.39 -5.27
N THR A 303 2.60 2.46 -6.03
CA THR A 303 1.48 3.37 -5.76
C THR A 303 0.13 2.66 -5.82
N ALA A 304 -0.04 1.70 -6.74
CA ALA A 304 -1.26 0.92 -6.88
C ALA A 304 -1.37 -0.23 -5.86
N VAL A 305 -0.26 -0.93 -5.56
CA VAL A 305 -0.26 -2.17 -4.78
C VAL A 305 -0.24 -1.92 -3.28
N LEU A 306 0.55 -0.93 -2.80
CA LEU A 306 0.71 -0.69 -1.36
C LEU A 306 -0.60 -0.41 -0.61
N PRO A 307 -1.53 0.44 -1.11
CA PRO A 307 -2.83 0.64 -0.46
C PRO A 307 -3.70 -0.62 -0.42
N CYS A 308 -3.53 -1.52 -1.41
CA CYS A 308 -4.31 -2.74 -1.54
C CYS A 308 -3.84 -3.89 -0.64
N LEU A 309 -2.69 -3.75 0.04
CA LEU A 309 -2.18 -4.79 0.95
C LEU A 309 -3.05 -4.97 2.20
N SER A 310 -3.83 -3.96 2.55
CA SER A 310 -4.76 -3.97 3.67
C SER A 310 -5.98 -4.87 3.47
N ASP A 311 -6.39 -5.04 2.24
CA ASP A 311 -7.47 -5.95 1.89
C ASP A 311 -6.95 -7.40 1.98
N SER A 312 -7.79 -8.34 2.34
CA SER A 312 -7.48 -9.79 2.40
C SER A 312 -7.09 -10.38 1.02
N GLN A 313 -6.64 -9.53 0.10
CA GLN A 313 -6.34 -9.88 -1.27
C GLN A 313 -4.94 -10.48 -1.40
N LEU A 314 -4.89 -11.80 -1.50
CA LEU A 314 -3.67 -12.56 -1.76
C LEU A 314 -2.88 -12.05 -2.97
N LYS A 315 -3.56 -11.50 -3.99
CA LYS A 315 -2.93 -11.04 -5.24
C LYS A 315 -2.04 -9.82 -5.05
N ALA A 316 -2.45 -8.83 -4.25
CA ALA A 316 -1.61 -7.67 -3.93
C ALA A 316 -0.33 -8.09 -3.19
N LYS A 317 -0.45 -9.07 -2.27
CA LYS A 317 0.71 -9.62 -1.55
C LYS A 317 1.65 -10.40 -2.49
N GLU A 318 1.11 -11.19 -3.42
CA GLU A 318 1.91 -11.89 -4.46
C GLU A 318 2.69 -10.89 -5.32
N ILE A 319 2.04 -9.82 -5.80
CA ILE A 319 2.69 -8.78 -6.60
C ILE A 319 3.81 -8.12 -5.81
N ASN A 320 3.52 -7.71 -4.57
CA ASN A 320 4.49 -7.06 -3.71
C ASN A 320 5.72 -7.94 -3.47
N THR A 321 5.53 -9.23 -3.20
CA THR A 321 6.63 -10.19 -3.01
C THR A 321 7.46 -10.34 -4.29
N HIS A 322 6.81 -10.49 -5.43
CA HIS A 322 7.49 -10.62 -6.72
C HIS A 322 8.28 -9.35 -7.10
N LEU A 323 7.71 -8.17 -6.88
CA LEU A 323 8.42 -6.90 -7.08
C LEU A 323 9.66 -6.77 -6.17
N MET A 324 9.57 -7.24 -4.91
CA MET A 324 10.71 -7.28 -3.99
C MET A 324 11.82 -8.24 -4.45
N GLU A 325 11.45 -9.39 -5.02
CA GLU A 325 12.41 -10.35 -5.59
C GLU A 325 13.14 -9.73 -6.79
N LEU A 326 12.41 -9.05 -7.68
CA LEU A 326 12.98 -8.36 -8.83
C LEU A 326 13.96 -7.25 -8.44
N LEU A 327 13.73 -6.56 -7.32
CA LEU A 327 14.65 -5.55 -6.79
C LEU A 327 16.03 -6.16 -6.46
N SER A 328 16.06 -7.41 -6.00
CA SER A 328 17.31 -8.10 -5.66
C SER A 328 18.20 -8.42 -6.87
N GLU A 329 17.60 -8.59 -8.03
CA GLU A 329 18.28 -9.04 -9.24
C GLU A 329 18.76 -7.88 -10.13
N ASN A 330 18.14 -6.70 -10.03
CA ASN A 330 18.36 -5.59 -10.97
C ASN A 330 18.69 -4.26 -10.28
N ALA A 331 19.93 -3.83 -10.37
CA ALA A 331 20.45 -2.59 -9.77
C ALA A 331 20.00 -1.27 -10.45
N ASN A 332 19.28 -1.32 -11.58
CA ASN A 332 19.03 -0.15 -12.44
C ASN A 332 17.60 0.40 -12.25
N ILE A 333 17.28 0.87 -11.03
CA ILE A 333 15.96 1.39 -10.63
C ILE A 333 16.07 2.87 -10.29
N GLU A 334 15.00 3.62 -10.55
CA GLU A 334 14.88 5.03 -10.16
C GLU A 334 14.51 5.16 -8.67
N TYR A 335 15.53 5.16 -7.81
CA TYR A 335 15.37 5.16 -6.35
C TYR A 335 14.59 6.37 -5.83
N ASP A 336 14.77 7.57 -6.40
CA ASP A 336 14.07 8.78 -5.93
C ASP A 336 12.54 8.65 -6.03
N ALA A 337 12.04 8.16 -7.17
CA ALA A 337 10.62 7.95 -7.38
C ALA A 337 10.05 6.89 -6.42
N VAL A 338 10.77 5.78 -6.24
CA VAL A 338 10.38 4.70 -5.32
C VAL A 338 10.33 5.20 -3.88
N ILE A 339 11.38 5.89 -3.42
CA ILE A 339 11.44 6.44 -2.05
C ILE A 339 10.31 7.44 -1.80
N LYS A 340 9.99 8.32 -2.77
CA LYS A 340 8.86 9.24 -2.64
C LYS A 340 7.53 8.50 -2.40
N VAL A 341 7.29 7.42 -3.13
CA VAL A 341 6.09 6.60 -2.96
C VAL A 341 6.09 5.90 -1.60
N LEU A 342 7.21 5.29 -1.20
CA LEU A 342 7.33 4.62 0.10
C LEU A 342 7.07 5.60 1.26
N LEU A 343 7.69 6.78 1.23
CA LEU A 343 7.49 7.79 2.28
C LEU A 343 6.06 8.34 2.31
N LYS A 344 5.34 8.36 1.19
CA LYS A 344 3.91 8.71 1.17
C LYS A 344 3.06 7.69 1.91
N HIS A 345 3.36 6.39 1.78
CA HIS A 345 2.55 5.31 2.34
C HIS A 345 3.04 4.79 3.70
N ILE A 346 4.14 5.31 4.23
CA ILE A 346 4.72 4.85 5.50
C ILE A 346 3.84 5.15 6.72
N LYS A 347 2.98 6.18 6.65
CA LYS A 347 1.98 6.54 7.67
C LYS A 347 0.56 6.09 7.32
N HIS A 348 0.44 5.09 6.47
CA HIS A 348 -0.87 4.58 6.06
C HIS A 348 -1.64 3.99 7.25
N GLU A 349 -2.97 4.07 7.24
CA GLU A 349 -3.83 3.57 8.33
C GLU A 349 -3.63 2.08 8.61
N PHE A 350 -3.43 1.29 7.54
CA PHE A 350 -3.31 -0.17 7.66
C PHE A 350 -1.88 -0.62 8.00
N ARG A 351 -1.81 -1.51 8.98
CA ARG A 351 -0.57 -2.14 9.46
C ARG A 351 0.23 -2.81 8.33
N ASP A 352 -0.45 -3.65 7.52
CA ASP A 352 0.23 -4.46 6.47
C ASP A 352 0.93 -3.57 5.44
N THR A 353 0.35 -2.41 5.13
CA THR A 353 0.98 -1.41 4.24
C THR A 353 2.23 -0.81 4.86
N ARG A 354 2.18 -0.40 6.16
CA ARG A 354 3.35 0.15 6.85
C ARG A 354 4.47 -0.88 6.96
N MET A 355 4.13 -2.14 7.30
CA MET A 355 5.08 -3.25 7.34
C MET A 355 5.74 -3.50 5.98
N ALA A 356 4.95 -3.47 4.90
CA ALA A 356 5.49 -3.64 3.55
C ALA A 356 6.45 -2.51 3.17
N VAL A 357 6.13 -1.26 3.51
CA VAL A 357 7.01 -0.11 3.26
C VAL A 357 8.35 -0.26 3.98
N LEU A 358 8.34 -0.66 5.25
CA LEU A 358 9.57 -0.91 6.01
C LEU A 358 10.39 -2.06 5.40
N ASN A 359 9.74 -3.14 4.97
CA ASN A 359 10.40 -4.23 4.27
C ASN A 359 11.04 -3.78 2.94
N TRP A 360 10.40 -2.86 2.21
CA TRP A 360 10.96 -2.27 1.00
C TRP A 360 12.23 -1.46 1.30
N ILE A 361 12.21 -0.62 2.33
CA ILE A 361 13.38 0.17 2.74
C ILE A 361 14.50 -0.76 3.21
N SER A 362 14.18 -1.80 4.00
CA SER A 362 15.16 -2.81 4.43
C SER A 362 15.78 -3.55 3.24
N ARG A 363 14.96 -3.93 2.26
CA ARG A 363 15.45 -4.58 1.05
C ARG A 363 16.36 -3.67 0.21
N MET A 364 15.99 -2.39 0.10
CA MET A 364 16.84 -1.38 -0.56
C MET A 364 18.16 -1.18 0.20
N HIS A 365 18.14 -1.23 1.52
CA HIS A 365 19.36 -1.15 2.34
C HIS A 365 20.30 -2.32 2.07
N ILE A 366 19.77 -3.54 1.95
CA ILE A 366 20.55 -4.75 1.64
C ILE A 366 21.11 -4.71 0.22
N THR A 367 20.29 -4.29 -0.77
CA THR A 367 20.64 -4.40 -2.20
C THR A 367 21.57 -3.28 -2.66
N ALA A 368 21.31 -2.04 -2.22
CA ALA A 368 22.07 -0.86 -2.65
C ALA A 368 22.22 0.16 -1.53
N PRO A 369 22.97 -0.15 -0.46
CA PRO A 369 23.11 0.72 0.70
C PRO A 369 23.60 2.13 0.32
N ALA A 370 24.61 2.26 -0.52
CA ALA A 370 25.17 3.55 -0.93
C ALA A 370 24.14 4.48 -1.59
N LYS A 371 23.22 3.92 -2.40
CA LYS A 371 22.14 4.70 -3.03
C LYS A 371 21.09 5.12 -1.99
N LEU A 372 20.72 4.24 -1.05
CA LEU A 372 19.77 4.59 0.00
C LEU A 372 20.33 5.66 0.93
N PHE A 373 21.63 5.60 1.27
CA PHE A 373 22.26 6.59 2.14
C PHE A 373 22.23 8.01 1.56
N SER A 374 22.20 8.19 0.24
CA SER A 374 22.04 9.52 -0.38
C SER A 374 20.66 10.16 -0.13
N TYR A 375 19.67 9.39 0.29
CA TYR A 375 18.31 9.86 0.64
C TYR A 375 18.02 9.81 2.14
N MET A 376 19.03 9.51 2.95
CA MET A 376 18.85 9.28 4.40
C MET A 376 18.30 10.50 5.13
N ASP A 377 18.62 11.71 4.69
CA ASP A 377 18.07 12.95 5.27
C ASP A 377 16.54 13.03 5.19
N ARG A 378 15.94 12.34 4.21
CA ARG A 378 14.48 12.28 4.05
C ARG A 378 13.87 11.05 4.71
N VAL A 379 14.55 9.91 4.69
CA VAL A 379 14.07 8.63 5.20
C VAL A 379 14.17 8.58 6.73
N PHE A 380 15.32 8.98 7.28
CA PHE A 380 15.61 8.85 8.69
C PHE A 380 14.64 9.58 9.64
N PRO A 381 14.24 10.85 9.40
CA PRO A 381 13.26 11.52 10.27
C PRO A 381 11.88 10.84 10.27
N VAL A 382 11.53 10.19 9.14
CA VAL A 382 10.24 9.51 9.02
C VAL A 382 10.27 8.18 9.77
N LEU A 383 11.36 7.41 9.68
CA LEU A 383 11.59 6.21 10.49
C LEU A 383 11.52 6.54 11.98
N LEU A 384 12.21 7.58 12.42
CA LEU A 384 12.11 8.05 13.82
C LEU A 384 10.67 8.32 14.25
N SER A 385 9.83 8.90 13.36
CA SER A 385 8.42 9.16 13.70
C SER A 385 7.59 7.89 13.87
N LEU A 386 8.01 6.74 13.34
CA LEU A 386 7.34 5.44 13.50
C LEU A 386 7.61 4.80 14.88
N LEU A 387 8.58 5.27 15.63
CA LEU A 387 8.79 4.83 17.02
C LEU A 387 7.57 5.13 17.91
N SER A 388 6.72 6.07 17.51
CA SER A 388 5.41 6.37 18.15
C SER A 388 4.25 5.58 17.54
N ASP A 389 4.48 4.59 16.66
CA ASP A 389 3.41 3.80 16.04
C ASP A 389 2.65 2.97 17.09
N THR A 390 1.34 2.85 16.90
CA THR A 390 0.47 2.09 17.80
C THR A 390 0.67 0.58 17.73
N CYS A 391 1.27 0.07 16.63
CA CYS A 391 1.47 -1.35 16.39
C CYS A 391 2.89 -1.78 16.76
N ASP A 392 3.02 -2.75 17.66
CA ASP A 392 4.31 -3.25 18.14
C ASP A 392 5.14 -3.94 17.04
N ASP A 393 4.50 -4.60 16.08
CA ASP A 393 5.23 -5.26 14.98
C ASP A 393 5.88 -4.24 14.04
N VAL A 394 5.19 -3.11 13.78
CA VAL A 394 5.74 -2.01 12.98
C VAL A 394 6.92 -1.39 13.72
N LEU A 395 6.78 -1.14 15.03
CA LEU A 395 7.84 -0.62 15.87
C LEU A 395 9.08 -1.53 15.89
N LEU A 396 8.87 -2.85 16.05
CA LEU A 396 9.99 -3.81 16.09
C LEU A 396 10.73 -3.89 14.75
N LEU A 397 9.99 -3.88 13.65
CA LEU A 397 10.60 -3.89 12.32
C LEU A 397 11.34 -2.59 12.01
N ASP A 398 10.80 -1.45 12.46
CA ASP A 398 11.45 -0.15 12.32
C ASP A 398 12.75 -0.08 13.14
N LEU A 399 12.74 -0.56 14.38
CA LEU A 399 13.94 -0.66 15.22
C LEU A 399 15.01 -1.57 14.60
N GLN A 400 14.61 -2.69 14.00
CA GLN A 400 15.52 -3.58 13.29
C GLN A 400 16.17 -2.83 12.11
N LEU A 401 15.37 -2.13 11.30
CA LEU A 401 15.87 -1.36 10.16
C LEU A 401 16.80 -0.22 10.60
N LEU A 402 16.44 0.51 11.64
CA LEU A 402 17.28 1.57 12.21
C LEU A 402 18.61 1.00 12.75
N SER A 403 18.58 -0.19 13.36
CA SER A 403 19.77 -0.90 13.80
C SER A 403 20.67 -1.26 12.62
N ASP A 404 20.12 -1.86 11.57
CA ASP A 404 20.89 -2.24 10.37
C ASP A 404 21.56 -1.02 9.71
N ILE A 405 20.85 0.12 9.70
CA ILE A 405 21.40 1.41 9.21
C ILE A 405 22.53 1.90 10.11
N CYS A 406 22.40 1.78 11.44
CA CYS A 406 23.40 2.22 12.40
C CYS A 406 24.68 1.35 12.39
N GLU A 407 24.56 0.06 12.06
CA GLU A 407 25.70 -0.86 11.92
C GLU A 407 26.43 -0.74 10.60
N GLY A 408 25.82 -0.12 9.61
CA GLY A 408 26.37 0.04 8.27
C GLY A 408 27.75 0.72 8.27
N LYS A 409 28.74 0.13 7.58
CA LYS A 409 30.12 0.62 7.49
C LYS A 409 30.28 1.88 6.62
N ASN A 410 29.23 2.34 5.97
CA ASN A 410 29.25 3.53 5.11
C ASN A 410 29.09 4.81 5.92
N THR A 411 30.21 5.29 6.45
CA THR A 411 30.29 6.52 7.27
C THR A 411 30.39 7.81 6.44
N SER A 412 30.40 7.73 5.13
CA SER A 412 30.51 8.90 4.25
C SER A 412 29.18 9.67 4.23
N GLY A 413 29.09 10.77 4.96
CA GLY A 413 27.99 11.72 4.86
C GLY A 413 27.34 12.22 6.16
N VAL A 414 27.71 11.69 7.33
CA VAL A 414 27.24 12.27 8.60
C VAL A 414 28.35 13.12 9.20
N GLU A 415 28.21 14.44 9.08
CA GLU A 415 29.07 15.36 9.83
C GLU A 415 28.54 15.43 11.27
N LEU A 416 29.28 14.79 12.20
CA LEU A 416 29.02 14.92 13.64
C LEU A 416 29.09 16.36 14.15
N GLN A 417 29.61 17.28 13.30
CA GLN A 417 29.66 18.72 13.54
C GLN A 417 28.25 19.34 13.72
N GLU A 418 27.19 18.75 13.10
CA GLU A 418 25.81 19.21 13.29
C GLU A 418 25.28 19.02 14.73
N LEU A 419 25.91 18.12 15.51
CA LEU A 419 25.47 17.82 16.88
C LEU A 419 26.14 18.71 17.93
N ASN A 420 26.99 19.67 17.55
CA ASN A 420 27.73 20.58 18.46
C ASN A 420 28.42 19.85 19.63
N LEU A 421 28.98 18.67 19.36
CA LEU A 421 29.66 17.86 20.36
C LEU A 421 31.11 18.33 20.53
N ASP A 422 31.57 18.50 21.79
CA ASP A 422 32.97 18.86 22.12
C ASP A 422 33.92 17.74 21.71
N GLU A 423 35.20 18.07 21.45
CA GLU A 423 36.25 17.10 21.14
C GLU A 423 36.42 16.00 22.23
N HIS A 424 36.19 16.34 23.50
CA HIS A 424 36.23 15.38 24.59
C HIS A 424 35.12 14.33 24.49
N THR A 425 33.93 14.73 24.10
CA THR A 425 32.76 13.83 23.89
C THR A 425 32.98 12.94 22.68
N LEU A 426 33.51 13.50 21.60
CA LEU A 426 33.86 12.73 20.41
C LEU A 426 34.89 11.65 20.70
N LYS A 427 35.87 11.93 21.59
CA LYS A 427 36.82 10.92 22.05
C LYS A 427 36.17 9.82 22.90
N GLN A 428 35.20 10.17 23.75
CA GLN A 428 34.43 9.17 24.53
C GLN A 428 33.53 8.28 23.68
N LEU A 429 33.05 8.80 22.54
CA LEU A 429 32.24 8.11 21.55
C LEU A 429 33.09 7.47 20.43
N SER A 430 34.44 7.53 20.52
CA SER A 430 35.32 6.90 19.54
C SER A 430 35.05 5.40 19.47
N GLY A 431 34.80 4.89 18.25
CA GLY A 431 34.41 3.48 18.04
C GLY A 431 32.89 3.22 17.98
N ILE A 432 32.05 4.24 18.20
CA ILE A 432 30.61 4.15 18.00
C ILE A 432 30.27 4.78 16.63
N SER A 433 29.34 4.14 15.88
CA SER A 433 28.89 4.65 14.58
C SER A 433 28.29 6.06 14.70
N PRO A 434 28.65 7.00 13.80
CA PRO A 434 28.05 8.34 13.78
C PRO A 434 26.52 8.34 13.64
N TYR A 435 25.99 7.38 12.90
CA TYR A 435 24.54 7.20 12.76
C TYR A 435 23.89 6.79 14.07
N LEU A 436 24.54 5.95 14.89
CA LEU A 436 24.07 5.58 16.22
C LEU A 436 24.01 6.79 17.16
N VAL A 437 25.01 7.66 17.11
CA VAL A 437 25.02 8.89 17.92
C VAL A 437 23.88 9.84 17.48
N LYS A 438 23.70 10.04 16.17
CA LYS A 438 22.60 10.85 15.64
C LYS A 438 21.23 10.26 16.01
N PHE A 439 21.08 8.96 15.86
CA PHE A 439 19.86 8.24 16.24
C PHE A 439 19.55 8.40 17.74
N THR A 440 20.53 8.14 18.61
CA THR A 440 20.34 8.22 20.07
C THR A 440 20.02 9.66 20.51
N SER A 441 20.68 10.65 19.89
CA SER A 441 20.37 12.07 20.15
C SER A 441 18.93 12.43 19.74
N SER A 442 18.49 11.97 18.56
CA SER A 442 17.10 12.17 18.08
C SER A 442 16.08 11.44 18.94
N LEU A 443 16.41 10.23 19.41
CA LEU A 443 15.56 9.45 20.30
C LEU A 443 15.36 10.16 21.65
N LEU A 444 16.44 10.70 22.24
CA LEU A 444 16.36 11.48 23.47
C LEU A 444 15.52 12.75 23.30
N ALA A 445 15.65 13.43 22.15
CA ALA A 445 14.80 14.60 21.83
C ALA A 445 13.32 14.21 21.72
N MET A 446 13.00 13.05 21.13
CA MET A 446 11.62 12.53 21.07
C MET A 446 11.10 12.17 22.45
N PHE A 447 11.84 11.47 23.29
CA PHE A 447 11.44 11.13 24.65
C PHE A 447 11.19 12.37 25.52
N ARG A 448 11.91 13.47 25.24
CA ARG A 448 11.68 14.76 25.92
C ARG A 448 10.39 15.41 25.44
N SER A 449 10.11 15.38 24.14
CA SER A 449 8.91 16.02 23.56
C SER A 449 7.65 15.21 23.80
N ASP A 450 7.74 13.89 23.88
CA ASP A 450 6.63 12.94 24.05
C ASP A 450 6.85 12.08 25.29
N THR A 451 6.33 12.56 26.42
CA THR A 451 6.39 11.84 27.70
C THR A 451 5.53 10.56 27.70
N ALA A 452 4.46 10.49 26.90
CA ALA A 452 3.66 9.28 26.76
C ALA A 452 4.46 8.17 26.08
N LEU A 453 5.18 8.48 25.00
CA LEU A 453 6.09 7.53 24.34
C LEU A 453 7.16 7.00 25.33
N LEU A 454 7.75 7.86 26.11
CA LEU A 454 8.74 7.46 27.13
C LEU A 454 8.15 6.49 28.15
N ASN A 455 6.97 6.82 28.72
CA ASN A 455 6.36 6.03 29.77
C ASN A 455 5.80 4.69 29.28
N ASP A 456 5.17 4.68 28.11
CA ASP A 456 4.49 3.50 27.61
C ASP A 456 5.44 2.55 26.86
N ARG A 457 6.41 3.08 26.10
CA ARG A 457 7.24 2.31 25.18
C ARG A 457 8.75 2.47 25.39
N GLY A 458 9.19 3.44 26.20
CA GLY A 458 10.61 3.73 26.40
C GLY A 458 11.42 2.50 26.86
N VAL A 459 10.86 1.70 27.76
CA VAL A 459 11.48 0.45 28.22
C VAL A 459 11.65 -0.55 27.07
N LEU A 460 10.61 -0.76 26.26
CA LEU A 460 10.64 -1.67 25.13
C LEU A 460 11.68 -1.24 24.09
N ILE A 461 11.68 0.03 23.72
CA ILE A 461 12.59 0.59 22.72
C ILE A 461 14.05 0.42 23.18
N VAL A 462 14.38 0.83 24.41
CA VAL A 462 15.75 0.73 24.92
C VAL A 462 16.22 -0.72 25.03
N ARG A 463 15.35 -1.64 25.48
CA ARG A 463 15.69 -3.08 25.55
C ARG A 463 15.97 -3.66 24.17
N GLN A 464 15.13 -3.35 23.17
CA GLN A 464 15.35 -3.83 21.81
C GLN A 464 16.62 -3.27 21.19
N LEU A 465 16.92 -1.99 21.42
CA LEU A 465 18.20 -1.39 20.98
C LEU A 465 19.41 -2.06 21.63
N CYS A 466 19.31 -2.44 22.90
CA CYS A 466 20.38 -3.17 23.58
C CYS A 466 20.62 -4.57 23.00
N ILE A 467 19.55 -5.24 22.53
CA ILE A 467 19.66 -6.54 21.86
C ILE A 467 20.31 -6.39 20.50
N LEU A 468 19.89 -5.39 19.73
CA LEU A 468 20.27 -5.21 18.33
C LEU A 468 21.67 -4.60 18.16
N LEU A 469 22.00 -3.56 18.94
CA LEU A 469 23.21 -2.73 18.77
C LEU A 469 24.27 -2.94 19.87
N GLY A 470 23.98 -3.86 20.79
CA GLY A 470 24.86 -4.14 21.93
C GLY A 470 24.67 -3.16 23.10
N SER A 471 24.40 -3.74 24.26
CA SER A 471 24.05 -3.01 25.48
C SER A 471 25.13 -2.01 25.93
N GLY A 472 26.41 -2.36 25.82
CA GLY A 472 27.54 -1.49 26.21
C GLY A 472 27.59 -0.21 25.37
N SER A 473 27.42 -0.31 24.05
CA SER A 473 27.46 0.83 23.13
C SER A 473 26.27 1.77 23.36
N ILE A 474 25.06 1.23 23.54
CA ILE A 474 23.85 2.01 23.82
C ILE A 474 23.95 2.75 25.14
N TYR A 475 24.35 2.05 26.23
CA TYR A 475 24.47 2.68 27.55
C TYR A 475 25.56 3.75 27.57
N ARG A 476 26.71 3.53 26.90
CA ARG A 476 27.75 4.54 26.73
C ARG A 476 27.24 5.76 25.97
N CYS A 477 26.59 5.56 24.86
CA CYS A 477 26.04 6.65 24.02
C CYS A 477 25.00 7.47 24.81
N LEU A 478 24.01 6.81 25.42
CA LEU A 478 22.98 7.45 26.22
C LEU A 478 23.58 8.22 27.40
N SER A 479 24.53 7.63 28.15
CA SER A 479 25.13 8.30 29.31
C SER A 479 25.91 9.56 28.92
N VAL A 480 26.67 9.52 27.84
CA VAL A 480 27.47 10.65 27.37
C VAL A 480 26.54 11.79 26.85
N LEU A 481 25.48 11.47 26.14
CA LEU A 481 24.53 12.47 25.62
C LEU A 481 23.69 13.09 26.76
N LEU A 482 23.20 12.28 27.71
CA LEU A 482 22.42 12.76 28.86
C LEU A 482 23.25 13.66 29.78
N LEU A 483 24.55 13.43 29.92
CA LEU A 483 25.42 14.27 30.75
C LEU A 483 25.50 15.73 30.25
N LYS A 484 25.24 15.95 28.94
CA LYS A 484 25.23 17.28 28.32
C LYS A 484 23.89 17.96 28.34
N ASP A 485 22.86 17.23 28.72
CA ASP A 485 21.52 17.77 28.75
C ASP A 485 21.36 18.83 29.85
N SER A 486 20.70 19.92 29.52
CA SER A 486 20.41 21.01 30.44
C SER A 486 19.23 20.74 31.37
N ASP A 487 18.34 19.81 30.98
CA ASP A 487 17.16 19.43 31.74
C ASP A 487 17.46 18.31 32.73
N THR A 488 17.78 18.70 33.96
CA THR A 488 18.14 17.76 35.03
C THR A 488 16.98 16.86 35.46
N GLU A 489 15.73 17.29 35.28
CA GLU A 489 14.55 16.48 35.63
C GLU A 489 14.38 15.35 34.61
N PHE A 490 14.46 15.65 33.30
CA PHE A 490 14.46 14.64 32.25
C PHE A 490 15.64 13.65 32.40
N VAL A 491 16.85 14.14 32.69
CA VAL A 491 18.01 13.26 32.91
C VAL A 491 17.76 12.31 34.07
N SER A 492 17.19 12.80 35.18
CA SER A 492 16.86 11.97 36.34
C SER A 492 15.83 10.88 36.00
N GLN A 493 14.78 11.21 35.22
CA GLN A 493 13.78 10.23 34.75
C GLN A 493 14.43 9.17 33.85
N MET A 494 15.24 9.60 32.89
CA MET A 494 15.96 8.66 32.00
C MET A 494 16.91 7.76 32.77
N VAL A 495 17.64 8.28 33.74
CA VAL A 495 18.54 7.47 34.58
C VAL A 495 17.76 6.44 35.39
N ALA A 496 16.60 6.81 35.97
CA ALA A 496 15.75 5.86 36.69
C ALA A 496 15.26 4.73 35.78
N LEU A 497 14.83 5.07 34.55
CA LEU A 497 14.42 4.08 33.55
C LEU A 497 15.57 3.15 33.15
N LEU A 498 16.73 3.71 32.78
CA LEU A 498 17.91 2.96 32.38
C LEU A 498 18.44 2.06 33.51
N ASN A 499 18.44 2.56 34.76
CA ASN A 499 18.81 1.78 35.92
C ASN A 499 17.86 0.60 36.16
N GLY A 500 16.55 0.85 36.01
CA GLY A 500 15.53 -0.20 36.09
C GLY A 500 15.78 -1.30 35.05
N ILE A 501 16.02 -0.93 33.80
CA ILE A 501 16.34 -1.87 32.72
C ILE A 501 17.65 -2.63 33.01
N LEU A 502 18.71 -1.92 33.40
CA LEU A 502 20.00 -2.51 33.72
C LEU A 502 19.89 -3.60 34.77
N LEU A 503 19.11 -3.37 35.82
CA LEU A 503 19.03 -4.28 36.97
C LEU A 503 18.03 -5.41 36.77
N THR A 504 17.00 -5.26 35.87
CA THR A 504 15.92 -6.26 35.76
C THR A 504 15.94 -7.07 34.48
N SER A 505 16.46 -6.52 33.38
CA SER A 505 16.35 -7.17 32.06
C SER A 505 17.36 -8.31 31.88
N SER A 506 16.88 -9.47 31.40
CA SER A 506 17.70 -10.65 31.15
C SER A 506 18.78 -10.40 30.08
N GLU A 507 18.45 -9.59 29.10
CA GLU A 507 19.29 -9.27 27.94
C GLU A 507 20.59 -8.53 28.33
N LEU A 508 20.58 -7.87 29.49
CA LEU A 508 21.74 -7.12 30.00
C LEU A 508 22.64 -7.93 30.96
N PHE A 509 22.46 -9.24 30.98
CA PHE A 509 23.26 -10.10 31.88
C PHE A 509 24.79 -9.93 31.66
N GLU A 510 25.25 -9.91 30.43
CA GLU A 510 26.65 -9.72 30.10
C GLU A 510 27.17 -8.35 30.53
N LEU A 511 26.39 -7.30 30.29
CA LEU A 511 26.71 -5.94 30.72
C LEU A 511 26.84 -5.85 32.24
N ARG A 512 25.91 -6.48 32.99
CA ARG A 512 26.00 -6.55 34.45
C ARG A 512 27.27 -7.26 34.92
N ASN A 513 27.65 -8.36 34.26
CA ASN A 513 28.88 -9.06 34.59
C ASN A 513 30.14 -8.21 34.30
N GLN A 514 30.18 -7.51 33.17
CA GLN A 514 31.27 -6.57 32.83
C GLN A 514 31.41 -5.45 33.88
N LEU A 515 30.26 -4.87 34.28
CA LEU A 515 30.24 -3.82 35.32
C LEU A 515 30.58 -4.35 36.71
N ARG A 516 30.30 -5.64 36.97
CA ARG A 516 30.63 -6.28 38.26
C ARG A 516 32.11 -6.54 38.41
N THR A 517 32.80 -7.05 37.37
CA THR A 517 34.19 -7.48 37.46
C THR A 517 35.20 -6.35 37.20
N LEU A 518 34.83 -5.36 36.36
CA LEU A 518 35.67 -4.22 35.95
C LEU A 518 37.10 -4.64 35.50
N GLU A 519 37.18 -5.75 34.75
CA GLU A 519 38.47 -6.33 34.35
C GLU A 519 39.15 -5.59 33.20
N SER A 520 38.35 -5.12 32.22
CA SER A 520 38.85 -4.43 31.04
C SER A 520 38.81 -2.91 31.20
N GLU A 521 39.72 -2.23 30.51
CA GLU A 521 39.73 -0.76 30.45
C GLU A 521 38.43 -0.21 29.91
N ASP A 522 37.81 -0.89 28.92
CA ASP A 522 36.50 -0.52 28.38
C ASP A 522 35.39 -0.60 29.44
N SER A 523 35.41 -1.60 30.32
CA SER A 523 34.43 -1.73 31.39
C SER A 523 34.59 -0.63 32.45
N VAL A 524 35.83 -0.23 32.74
CA VAL A 524 36.13 0.90 33.64
C VAL A 524 35.65 2.22 33.04
N ASN A 525 35.95 2.48 31.78
CA ASN A 525 35.52 3.67 31.07
C ASN A 525 33.97 3.76 30.98
N LEU A 526 33.33 2.63 30.73
CA LEU A 526 31.84 2.55 30.73
C LEU A 526 31.31 2.85 32.14
N PHE A 527 31.86 2.22 33.19
CA PHE A 527 31.45 2.47 34.56
C PHE A 527 31.59 3.96 34.96
N GLU A 528 32.73 4.59 34.63
CA GLU A 528 32.90 6.02 34.90
C GLU A 528 31.90 6.91 34.15
N SER A 529 31.61 6.58 32.90
CA SER A 529 30.61 7.28 32.10
C SER A 529 29.21 7.17 32.75
N LEU A 530 28.82 5.93 33.10
CA LEU A 530 27.56 5.69 33.81
C LEU A 530 27.54 6.40 35.17
N TYR A 531 28.60 6.30 35.96
CA TYR A 531 28.66 6.94 37.28
C TYR A 531 28.36 8.42 37.20
N ARG A 532 28.96 9.16 36.24
CA ARG A 532 28.76 10.59 36.08
C ARG A 532 27.31 10.95 35.79
N THR A 533 26.64 10.14 34.95
CA THR A 533 25.24 10.36 34.60
C THR A 533 24.28 9.88 35.69
N TRP A 534 24.58 8.74 36.35
CA TRP A 534 23.78 8.23 37.48
C TRP A 534 23.88 9.15 38.72
N ALA A 535 24.85 10.07 38.77
CA ALA A 535 24.92 11.09 39.84
C ALA A 535 23.68 11.97 39.94
N PHE A 536 22.85 12.09 38.89
CA PHE A 536 21.58 12.80 38.93
C PHE A 536 20.49 12.05 39.72
N GLN A 537 20.66 10.74 39.97
CA GLN A 537 19.73 9.91 40.72
C GLN A 537 20.47 9.13 41.80
N PRO A 538 20.55 9.64 43.05
CA PRO A 538 21.41 9.12 44.10
C PRO A 538 21.19 7.63 44.41
N ILE A 539 19.93 7.16 44.38
CA ILE A 539 19.62 5.74 44.66
C ILE A 539 20.07 4.84 43.50
N ALA A 540 19.92 5.29 42.28
CA ALA A 540 20.41 4.57 41.09
C ALA A 540 21.94 4.48 41.10
N LEU A 541 22.64 5.55 41.47
CA LEU A 541 24.08 5.56 41.64
C LEU A 541 24.53 4.58 42.73
N LEU A 542 23.84 4.55 43.86
CA LEU A 542 24.11 3.60 44.93
C LEU A 542 23.93 2.14 44.42
N ALA A 543 22.84 1.89 43.68
CA ALA A 543 22.58 0.59 43.09
C ALA A 543 23.69 0.17 42.10
N LEU A 544 24.21 1.09 41.27
CA LEU A 544 25.35 0.87 40.37
C LEU A 544 26.63 0.50 41.15
N CYS A 545 26.90 1.20 42.24
CA CYS A 545 28.07 0.88 43.09
C CYS A 545 27.92 -0.47 43.82
N VAL A 546 26.70 -0.83 44.22
CA VAL A 546 26.41 -2.15 44.80
C VAL A 546 26.53 -3.26 43.75
N LEU A 547 26.07 -3.03 42.55
CA LEU A 547 26.21 -3.95 41.41
C LEU A 547 27.70 -4.24 41.09
N SER A 548 28.53 -3.22 41.10
CA SER A 548 29.95 -3.29 40.77
C SER A 548 30.85 -3.69 41.98
N GLN A 549 30.27 -4.11 43.09
CA GLN A 549 30.94 -4.53 44.31
C GLN A 549 31.87 -3.45 44.93
N ASN A 550 31.67 -2.17 44.58
CA ASN A 550 32.42 -1.06 45.15
C ASN A 550 31.79 -0.58 46.48
N TYR A 551 31.69 -1.48 47.47
CA TYR A 551 30.94 -1.27 48.71
C TYR A 551 31.52 -0.17 49.60
N GLU A 552 32.87 0.02 49.63
CA GLU A 552 33.51 1.09 50.37
C GLU A 552 33.05 2.45 49.86
N HIS A 553 33.09 2.63 48.55
CA HIS A 553 32.60 3.87 47.94
C HIS A 553 31.10 4.04 48.10
N ALA A 554 30.31 2.96 47.96
CA ALA A 554 28.86 2.96 48.22
C ALA A 554 28.55 3.41 49.68
N SER A 555 29.36 3.01 50.68
CA SER A 555 29.20 3.45 52.06
C SER A 555 29.45 4.96 52.22
N VAL A 556 30.42 5.52 51.46
CA VAL A 556 30.66 6.98 51.43
C VAL A 556 29.47 7.71 50.83
N LEU A 557 28.93 7.21 49.71
CA LEU A 557 27.72 7.79 49.08
C LEU A 557 26.52 7.73 50.05
N ALA A 558 26.30 6.60 50.71
CA ALA A 558 25.20 6.40 51.66
C ALA A 558 25.25 7.44 52.83
N ARG A 559 26.43 7.84 53.28
CA ARG A 559 26.59 8.90 54.26
C ARG A 559 26.10 10.29 53.78
N HIS A 560 25.98 10.49 52.47
CA HIS A 560 25.46 11.75 51.91
C HIS A 560 23.96 11.72 51.58
N LEU A 561 23.29 10.55 51.69
CA LEU A 561 21.85 10.43 51.41
C LEU A 561 20.96 11.32 52.31
N TRP A 562 21.45 11.71 53.51
CA TRP A 562 20.71 12.64 54.34
C TRP A 562 20.52 14.04 53.72
N LYS A 563 21.31 14.37 52.69
CA LYS A 563 21.18 15.59 51.89
C LYS A 563 20.11 15.49 50.77
N VAL A 564 19.62 14.28 50.50
CA VAL A 564 18.61 14.04 49.48
C VAL A 564 17.22 14.31 50.08
N ASP A 565 16.39 15.06 49.38
CA ASP A 565 15.01 15.21 49.78
C ASP A 565 14.24 13.92 49.58
N VAL A 566 13.70 13.38 50.69
CA VAL A 566 12.99 12.08 50.63
C VAL A 566 11.59 12.31 50.09
N THR A 567 11.44 12.14 48.77
CA THR A 567 10.15 12.13 48.08
C THR A 567 9.58 10.72 48.01
N VAL A 568 8.30 10.61 47.62
CA VAL A 568 7.67 9.28 47.37
C VAL A 568 8.44 8.49 46.34
N ASP A 569 8.92 9.14 45.30
CA ASP A 569 9.69 8.50 44.24
C ASP A 569 11.00 7.90 44.75
N VAL A 570 11.71 8.63 45.61
CA VAL A 570 12.94 8.15 46.29
C VAL A 570 12.64 6.91 47.13
N LEU A 571 11.52 6.90 47.85
CA LEU A 571 11.12 5.74 48.67
C LEU A 571 10.79 4.54 47.80
N ILE A 572 10.10 4.74 46.65
CA ILE A 572 9.82 3.68 45.68
C ILE A 572 11.13 3.10 45.11
N GLU A 573 12.10 3.93 44.78
CA GLU A 573 13.40 3.46 44.27
C GLU A 573 14.19 2.69 45.33
N ILE A 574 14.16 3.10 46.60
CA ILE A 574 14.77 2.33 47.69
C ILE A 574 14.04 0.99 47.89
N ASP A 575 12.73 0.98 47.86
CA ASP A 575 11.93 -0.27 47.98
C ASP A 575 12.28 -1.24 46.83
N ARG A 576 12.36 -0.77 45.60
CA ARG A 576 12.81 -1.56 44.44
C ARG A 576 14.23 -2.10 44.61
N LEU A 577 15.18 -1.28 45.12
CA LEU A 577 16.53 -1.71 45.35
C LEU A 577 16.59 -2.83 46.42
N VAL A 578 15.82 -2.70 47.50
CA VAL A 578 15.72 -3.78 48.53
C VAL A 578 15.18 -5.06 47.93
N GLN A 579 14.11 -4.99 47.14
CA GLN A 579 13.54 -6.16 46.44
C GLN A 579 14.58 -6.79 45.50
N LEU A 580 15.38 -6.00 44.78
CA LEU A 580 16.42 -6.49 43.88
C LEU A 580 17.59 -7.15 44.67
N ILE A 581 17.98 -6.63 45.84
CA ILE A 581 18.96 -7.27 46.70
C ILE A 581 18.47 -8.65 47.17
N GLU A 582 17.20 -8.81 47.42
CA GLU A 582 16.59 -10.12 47.75
C GLU A 582 16.33 -11.02 46.52
N SER A 583 16.41 -10.50 45.33
CA SER A 583 16.24 -11.26 44.07
C SER A 583 17.47 -12.13 43.75
N PRO A 584 17.33 -13.10 42.81
CA PRO A 584 18.48 -13.87 42.31
C PRO A 584 19.55 -13.01 41.61
N ILE A 585 19.21 -11.85 41.10
CA ILE A 585 20.10 -10.98 40.31
C ILE A 585 21.26 -10.47 41.14
N LEU A 586 21.00 -10.05 42.38
CA LEU A 586 21.99 -9.54 43.32
C LEU A 586 22.28 -10.55 44.48
N SER A 587 22.14 -11.85 44.20
CA SER A 587 22.40 -12.89 45.22
C SER A 587 23.84 -12.85 45.79
N TYR A 588 24.80 -12.47 44.97
CA TYR A 588 26.20 -12.33 45.40
C TYR A 588 26.36 -11.21 46.44
N VAL A 589 25.61 -10.13 46.37
CA VAL A 589 25.63 -9.07 47.40
C VAL A 589 25.27 -9.62 48.78
N ARG A 590 24.28 -10.56 48.83
CA ARG A 590 23.91 -11.21 50.10
C ARG A 590 25.01 -12.17 50.60
N LEU A 591 25.74 -12.82 49.68
CA LEU A 591 26.85 -13.70 50.03
C LEU A 591 28.07 -12.89 50.51
N ASP A 592 28.32 -11.71 49.91
CA ASP A 592 29.39 -10.81 50.29
C ASP A 592 29.22 -10.25 51.74
N LEU A 593 27.99 -10.31 52.31
CA LEU A 593 27.75 -10.01 53.72
C LEU A 593 28.42 -11.04 54.68
N LEU A 594 28.79 -12.20 54.20
CA LEU A 594 29.49 -13.23 54.94
C LEU A 594 31.04 -13.06 54.86
N ASP A 595 31.54 -12.27 53.92
CA ASP A 595 32.96 -11.98 53.79
C ASP A 595 33.37 -10.80 54.69
N ALA A 596 34.30 -11.05 55.62
CA ALA A 596 34.79 -10.06 56.56
C ALA A 596 35.26 -8.75 55.92
N LYS A 597 35.78 -8.82 54.68
CA LYS A 597 36.27 -7.67 53.92
C LYS A 597 35.15 -6.74 53.47
N HIS A 598 34.03 -7.30 53.05
CA HIS A 598 32.90 -6.58 52.46
C HIS A 598 31.78 -6.28 53.49
N GLN A 599 31.76 -6.99 54.60
CA GLN A 599 30.68 -6.94 55.60
C GLN A 599 30.46 -5.54 56.17
N ARG A 600 31.50 -4.87 56.63
CA ARG A 600 31.38 -3.53 57.26
C ARG A 600 30.82 -2.47 56.32
N PRO A 601 31.41 -2.25 55.11
CA PRO A 601 30.90 -1.21 54.22
C PRO A 601 29.52 -1.55 53.70
N LEU A 602 29.22 -2.81 53.39
CA LEU A 602 27.91 -3.22 52.91
C LEU A 602 26.83 -3.10 53.98
N THR A 603 27.13 -3.48 55.24
CA THR A 603 26.19 -3.28 56.35
C THR A 603 25.89 -1.79 56.58
N ALA A 604 26.90 -0.90 56.43
CA ALA A 604 26.69 0.54 56.54
C ALA A 604 25.71 1.05 55.43
N VAL A 605 25.82 0.56 54.20
CA VAL A 605 24.90 0.89 53.10
C VAL A 605 23.48 0.43 53.43
N LEU A 606 23.32 -0.83 53.82
CA LEU A 606 22.01 -1.40 54.12
C LEU A 606 21.34 -0.72 55.32
N SER A 607 22.14 -0.38 56.34
CA SER A 607 21.65 0.38 57.51
C SER A 607 21.23 1.80 57.16
N ALA A 608 21.93 2.49 56.26
CA ALA A 608 21.56 3.80 55.80
C ALA A 608 20.24 3.77 55.03
N LEU A 609 20.01 2.78 54.18
CA LEU A 609 18.73 2.58 53.48
C LEU A 609 17.58 2.29 54.46
N LEU A 610 17.84 1.42 55.47
CA LEU A 610 16.86 1.09 56.53
C LEU A 610 16.41 2.30 57.29
N MET A 611 17.33 3.25 57.58
CA MET A 611 17.00 4.50 58.34
C MET A 611 16.13 5.47 57.53
N ILE A 612 16.13 5.40 56.24
CA ILE A 612 15.29 6.24 55.33
C ILE A 612 13.89 5.64 55.12
N LEU A 613 13.81 4.31 55.11
CA LEU A 613 12.55 3.61 54.82
C LEU A 613 11.55 3.78 55.96
N PRO A 614 10.27 4.07 55.62
CA PRO A 614 9.17 3.90 56.56
C PRO A 614 8.96 2.40 56.89
N GLN A 615 8.21 2.11 57.96
CA GLN A 615 7.96 0.72 58.39
C GLN A 615 7.03 -0.03 57.43
N THR A 616 7.55 -0.34 56.25
CA THR A 616 6.92 -1.13 55.14
C THR A 616 7.45 -2.55 55.12
N ASP A 617 6.96 -3.35 54.17
CA ASP A 617 7.46 -4.69 53.95
C ASP A 617 8.95 -4.70 53.56
N ALA A 618 9.39 -3.72 52.77
CA ALA A 618 10.79 -3.55 52.43
C ALA A 618 11.66 -3.28 53.69
N PHE A 619 11.20 -2.43 54.59
CA PHE A 619 11.83 -2.21 55.86
C PHE A 619 11.98 -3.50 56.66
N ASN A 620 10.86 -4.24 56.80
CA ASN A 620 10.87 -5.52 57.54
C ASN A 620 11.81 -6.56 56.92
N THR A 621 11.86 -6.62 55.62
CA THR A 621 12.72 -7.55 54.87
C THR A 621 14.19 -7.21 55.06
N LEU A 622 14.55 -5.94 54.90
CA LEU A 622 15.92 -5.45 55.07
C LEU A 622 16.37 -5.55 56.52
N HIS A 623 15.48 -5.23 57.48
CA HIS A 623 15.76 -5.35 58.92
C HIS A 623 16.06 -6.80 59.33
N LYS A 624 15.24 -7.77 58.88
CA LYS A 624 15.51 -9.20 59.10
C LYS A 624 16.84 -9.64 58.49
N ARG A 625 17.17 -9.14 57.28
CA ARG A 625 18.44 -9.44 56.62
C ARG A 625 19.62 -8.98 57.42
N ILE A 626 19.58 -7.74 57.93
CA ILE A 626 20.65 -7.17 58.74
C ILE A 626 20.81 -7.96 60.08
N GLN A 627 19.72 -8.38 60.68
CA GLN A 627 19.76 -9.19 61.90
C GLN A 627 20.38 -10.58 61.73
N CYS A 628 20.33 -11.13 60.50
CA CYS A 628 20.94 -12.43 60.18
C CYS A 628 22.46 -12.35 59.92
N ILE A 629 23.05 -11.15 59.91
CA ILE A 629 24.49 -11.00 59.68
C ILE A 629 25.27 -11.49 60.90
N PRO A 630 26.17 -12.49 60.75
CA PRO A 630 26.97 -12.97 61.85
C PRO A 630 27.95 -11.88 62.33
N SER A 631 28.10 -11.74 63.64
CA SER A 631 29.13 -10.85 64.21
C SER A 631 30.52 -11.48 63.99
N VAL A 632 31.19 -10.99 62.94
CA VAL A 632 32.59 -11.41 62.67
C VAL A 632 33.49 -10.61 63.60
N ILE A 633 34.23 -11.32 64.48
CA ILE A 633 35.31 -10.73 65.30
C ILE A 633 36.49 -10.50 64.36
N VAL A 634 36.65 -9.28 63.90
CA VAL A 634 37.77 -8.86 63.05
C VAL A 634 38.97 -8.60 63.98
N HIS A 635 39.99 -9.47 63.95
CA HIS A 635 41.28 -9.06 64.39
C HIS A 635 41.83 -7.99 63.45
N GLU A 636 42.09 -6.81 63.95
CA GLU A 636 42.67 -5.68 63.21
C GLU A 636 44.07 -6.05 62.70
N GLU A 637 44.14 -6.59 61.50
CA GLU A 637 45.33 -6.42 60.66
C GLU A 637 44.97 -5.32 59.65
N GLU A 638 45.42 -4.12 59.92
CA GLU A 638 45.53 -3.01 58.99
C GLU A 638 46.48 -3.42 57.84
N LYS A 639 45.99 -4.17 56.90
CA LYS A 639 46.50 -4.19 55.51
C LYS A 639 45.62 -3.30 54.69
N GLU A 640 46.15 -2.11 54.33
CA GLU A 640 45.59 -1.29 53.23
C GLU A 640 45.11 -2.22 52.10
N SER A 641 43.85 -2.39 52.00
CA SER A 641 43.22 -3.14 50.90
C SER A 641 43.47 -2.36 49.63
N GLN A 642 44.49 -2.78 48.85
CA GLN A 642 44.57 -2.42 47.43
C GLN A 642 43.37 -3.02 46.71
N LEU A 643 42.20 -2.44 47.02
CA LEU A 643 40.95 -2.74 46.30
C LEU A 643 40.91 -1.90 45.04
N ASN A 644 40.95 -2.60 43.94
CA ASN A 644 40.68 -2.10 42.57
C ASN A 644 41.25 -0.70 42.28
N ALA A 645 42.60 -0.61 42.20
CA ALA A 645 43.32 0.59 41.77
C ALA A 645 42.99 1.10 40.35
N LYS A 646 41.95 0.52 39.74
CA LYS A 646 41.56 0.84 38.36
C LYS A 646 40.65 2.06 38.23
N VAL A 647 39.83 2.41 39.25
CA VAL A 647 38.87 3.54 39.22
C VAL A 647 39.29 4.58 40.26
N ASP A 648 39.48 5.83 39.81
CA ASP A 648 39.71 6.95 40.76
C ASP A 648 38.37 7.54 41.20
N PHE A 649 37.91 7.20 42.38
CA PHE A 649 36.65 7.67 42.94
C PHE A 649 36.68 9.10 43.46
N LYS A 650 37.85 9.76 43.65
CA LYS A 650 37.92 11.13 44.16
C LYS A 650 37.24 12.15 43.23
N PRO A 651 37.56 12.25 41.94
CA PRO A 651 36.88 13.17 41.02
C PRO A 651 35.43 12.80 40.80
N LEU A 652 35.08 11.51 40.83
CA LEU A 652 33.69 11.03 40.69
C LEU A 652 32.84 11.47 41.89
N LEU A 653 33.35 11.34 43.12
CA LEU A 653 32.64 11.82 44.31
C LEU A 653 32.46 13.34 44.29
N GLN A 654 33.48 14.10 43.89
CA GLN A 654 33.35 15.55 43.73
C GLN A 654 32.28 15.94 42.74
N HIS A 655 32.19 15.21 41.61
CA HIS A 655 31.12 15.42 40.62
C HIS A 655 29.74 15.16 41.21
N PHE A 656 29.54 14.04 41.91
CA PHE A 656 28.29 13.73 42.62
C PHE A 656 27.88 14.81 43.60
N LEU A 657 28.79 15.26 44.47
CA LEU A 657 28.50 16.32 45.46
C LEU A 657 28.13 17.66 44.82
N ARG A 658 28.75 17.98 43.66
CA ARG A 658 28.40 19.15 42.87
C ARG A 658 26.99 19.07 42.35
N ILE A 659 26.60 17.92 41.72
CA ILE A 659 25.25 17.69 41.19
C ILE A 659 24.20 17.79 42.33
N LEU A 660 24.46 17.09 43.42
CA LEU A 660 23.59 17.12 44.60
C LEU A 660 23.36 18.55 45.13
N GLY A 661 24.44 19.36 45.21
CA GLY A 661 24.35 20.76 45.59
C GLY A 661 23.47 21.60 44.64
N GLN A 662 23.64 21.38 43.33
CA GLN A 662 22.82 22.06 42.32
C GLN A 662 21.33 21.67 42.40
N GLN A 663 21.01 20.40 42.62
CA GLN A 663 19.63 19.93 42.81
C GLN A 663 19.01 20.55 44.04
N GLN A 664 19.71 20.63 45.14
CA GLN A 664 19.23 21.30 46.34
C GLN A 664 18.96 22.81 46.15
N GLU A 665 19.83 23.50 45.41
CA GLU A 665 19.57 24.91 45.07
C GLU A 665 18.33 25.12 44.23
N VAL A 666 18.11 24.25 43.20
CA VAL A 666 16.92 24.28 42.34
C VAL A 666 15.65 24.06 43.19
N LEU A 667 15.65 23.07 44.07
CA LEU A 667 14.52 22.81 44.99
C LEU A 667 14.24 24.00 45.94
N ARG A 668 15.31 24.58 46.50
CA ARG A 668 15.16 25.79 47.33
C ARG A 668 14.56 26.98 46.58
N ARG A 669 14.92 27.14 45.28
CA ARG A 669 14.35 28.18 44.43
C ARG A 669 12.88 27.90 44.12
N LYS A 670 12.51 26.65 43.76
CA LYS A 670 11.10 26.24 43.56
C LYS A 670 10.25 26.49 44.82
N HIS A 671 10.74 26.12 45.99
CA HIS A 671 10.03 26.38 47.26
C HIS A 671 9.83 27.90 47.56
N ARG A 672 10.86 28.72 47.32
CA ARG A 672 10.74 30.17 47.45
C ARG A 672 9.72 30.78 46.49
N GLN A 673 9.66 30.29 45.25
CA GLN A 673 8.68 30.75 44.26
C GLN A 673 7.25 30.36 44.66
N MET A 674 7.03 29.13 45.14
CA MET A 674 5.70 28.71 45.66
C MET A 674 5.25 29.54 46.87
N LEU A 675 6.13 29.85 47.79
CA LEU A 675 5.81 30.72 48.94
C LEU A 675 5.47 32.16 48.51
N ASN A 676 6.10 32.66 47.43
CA ASN A 676 5.80 33.99 46.91
C ASN A 676 4.54 34.04 46.03
N SER A 677 4.07 32.92 45.51
CA SER A 677 2.83 32.84 44.72
C SER A 677 1.59 32.58 45.56
N THR A 678 1.76 32.23 46.84
CA THR A 678 0.67 32.01 47.80
C THR A 678 0.43 33.21 48.70
N ASN A 679 1.24 34.28 48.65
CA ASN A 679 1.03 35.59 49.19
C ASN A 679 0.61 36.57 48.08
#